data_7a5cd8bf54107a5791918bf078c1680d
#
_entry.id   7a5cd8bf54107a5791918bf078c1680d
#
_cell.length_a   1.000
_cell.length_b   1.000
_cell.length_c   1.000
_cell.angle_alpha   90.00
_cell.angle_beta   90.00
_cell.angle_gamma   90.00
#
_symmetry.space_group_name_H-M   'P 1'
#
loop_
_entity.id
_entity.type
_entity.pdbx_description
1 polymer ?
#
loop_
_entity_poly.entity_id
_entity_poly.type
_entity_poly.pdbx_seq_one_letter_code
_entity_poly.pdbx_strand_id
1 'polypeptide(L)'
;MHWINNVLFAAAVAAAAVGGGSAMAGEENKNMNELPTPYVTVEGITEYRLANGLKVVLYPDASKPTATVNMTYLVGSRQENYGETGMAHLLEHLMFKGSKNYPHPTAEFTRRGFRMNGSTWLDRTNYFVSFNATDDNMKWAIGWQADAMVNSFIAQKDLDTEMTVVRNEYEMGENKPISVMMKRMQSVMFDWQSYGRSTIGARSDIENVEIKNLQAFYHLYYQPDNAVLTISGKFDRDQVLAWVNEAFGVIPKPTRVLPKEWTVEPTADGEREFFIRRKGEQQLVAVGYRIPSALADDYEATAMAADILADAPTGRLYKALVDTGMASQVFGWPVAAAKPGFVMFGAMVKKGDPIEPVKKKLIEEIENAFARSSVTEEELNRQKADQEMMFERTLSDPEEFGVELSDYIALGDWRLFFVDREQVKNVTPAQIDAAAAKYFVRDNRVVGLFVPDDHPKRAEIAQAPSAEELISRFTFKETGAEVEAFDSSQDNIDKRTQIIEVGGVKTALLPKQTRGNTVVVKMRFNVGNNKELARSAIPMLSGAMLMRGTKTMTRDQIEDAFTANKMDGSPFSFTTDREHLAAALKLVGELFTQSSYPEKEFETLKSQTIAGLKARSDEPATLGRDAITKHFNTYPQGDARYSETSAELIADLEKVTLADVKRYYNDVFGLGLGYIAVVGDFDAAEVTAELKADVIDQKAAKIPFERIVAEYRPVEPARFVIDTPDKENAMLFARVDLPANLSDADMPALITADWIIGGSDGLSNRIVNRLRQKEGLSYGSGSNITLPSFGNRAKWSVGAIVAPQNLAQAEKSLKDELARAYRDGITEAELAEAKRGIIGSRAVNRAQDGMVASNWVNNLETGRTWQFSRKPKPPLRR
;
A
#
# COMPACT_ATOMS: atom_id res chain seq x y z
N MET A 1 -7.57 10.86 -58.08
CA MET A 1 -7.53 12.14 -58.76
C MET A 1 -6.89 13.09 -57.74
N HIS A 2 -5.59 13.30 -57.89
CA HIS A 2 -4.89 14.48 -58.46
C HIS A 2 -5.19 15.72 -57.63
N TRP A 3 -4.25 16.41 -56.96
CA TRP A 3 -2.94 17.01 -57.35
C TRP A 3 -2.13 17.22 -56.03
N ILE A 4 -0.94 16.88 -55.76
CA ILE A 4 0.45 17.24 -56.16
C ILE A 4 0.69 18.73 -56.40
N ASN A 5 1.49 19.39 -55.50
CA ASN A 5 2.85 19.89 -55.83
C ASN A 5 3.49 20.67 -54.66
N ASN A 6 4.65 20.21 -54.28
CA ASN A 6 5.91 20.88 -53.96
C ASN A 6 6.02 22.40 -54.03
N VAL A 7 6.70 23.02 -53.02
CA VAL A 7 7.81 23.96 -53.28
C VAL A 7 8.85 23.85 -52.13
N LEU A 8 10.03 23.46 -52.53
CA LEU A 8 11.31 23.68 -51.85
C LEU A 8 11.69 25.17 -51.88
N PHE A 9 12.29 25.70 -50.83
CA PHE A 9 13.30 26.75 -50.96
C PHE A 9 14.44 26.56 -49.98
N ALA A 10 15.65 26.57 -50.53
CA ALA A 10 16.91 26.36 -49.86
C ALA A 10 17.60 27.71 -49.52
N ALA A 11 18.36 27.67 -48.47
CA ALA A 11 19.61 28.36 -48.13
C ALA A 11 19.94 29.71 -48.76
N ALA A 12 20.30 30.68 -47.93
CA ALA A 12 21.40 31.61 -48.20
C ALA A 12 22.12 31.97 -46.91
N VAL A 13 23.41 31.64 -46.90
CA VAL A 13 24.47 32.07 -45.96
C VAL A 13 24.86 33.50 -46.32
N ALA A 14 25.03 34.36 -45.29
CA ALA A 14 25.92 35.51 -45.37
C ALA A 14 26.56 35.76 -44.01
N ALA A 15 27.84 35.60 -43.95
CA ALA A 15 28.71 35.98 -42.84
C ALA A 15 28.96 37.49 -42.89
N ALA A 16 28.95 38.13 -41.74
CA ALA A 16 29.69 39.36 -41.49
C ALA A 16 30.33 39.28 -40.08
N ALA A 17 31.62 39.35 -40.07
CA ALA A 17 32.48 39.22 -38.90
C ALA A 17 32.82 40.58 -38.31
N VAL A 18 33.30 40.53 -37.07
CA VAL A 18 34.21 41.41 -36.36
C VAL A 18 33.65 42.54 -35.52
N GLY A 19 33.84 42.37 -34.26
CA GLY A 19 34.14 43.53 -33.38
C GLY A 19 33.63 43.44 -31.93
N GLY A 20 34.50 42.95 -31.05
CA GLY A 20 34.65 43.58 -29.74
C GLY A 20 33.76 43.05 -28.58
N GLY A 21 34.40 42.50 -27.57
CA GLY A 21 33.86 42.45 -26.22
C GLY A 21 34.07 41.13 -25.47
N SER A 22 35.35 40.86 -25.13
CA SER A 22 35.66 39.97 -24.04
C SER A 22 35.13 40.55 -22.72
N ALA A 23 34.08 39.99 -22.17
CA ALA A 23 33.74 40.08 -20.74
C ALA A 23 32.37 39.41 -20.48
N MET A 24 32.29 38.14 -20.32
CA MET A 24 31.26 37.38 -19.58
C MET A 24 31.59 35.89 -19.57
N ALA A 25 32.81 35.54 -19.28
CA ALA A 25 33.20 34.18 -18.90
C ALA A 25 33.88 34.23 -17.54
N GLY A 26 33.07 34.43 -16.49
CA GLY A 26 33.64 34.57 -15.16
C GLY A 26 32.66 34.63 -14.00
N GLU A 27 31.44 34.12 -14.12
CA GLU A 27 30.52 34.10 -12.96
C GLU A 27 29.85 32.71 -12.65
N GLU A 28 30.18 31.67 -13.37
CA GLU A 28 29.57 30.33 -13.09
C GLU A 28 30.36 29.47 -12.10
N ASN A 29 31.36 29.97 -11.42
CA ASN A 29 32.15 29.17 -10.45
C ASN A 29 32.34 29.86 -9.08
N LYS A 30 31.35 30.59 -8.61
CA LYS A 30 31.27 31.05 -7.24
C LYS A 30 30.03 30.53 -6.57
N ASN A 31 30.22 29.79 -5.50
CA ASN A 31 29.26 29.35 -4.47
C ASN A 31 28.80 27.86 -4.46
N MET A 32 29.69 26.91 -4.73
CA MET A 32 29.43 25.52 -4.29
C MET A 32 29.54 25.35 -2.76
N ASN A 33 29.95 26.36 -2.02
CA ASN A 33 30.08 26.32 -0.56
C ASN A 33 28.96 27.04 0.21
N GLU A 34 28.04 27.72 -0.45
CA GLU A 34 26.85 28.30 0.19
C GLU A 34 25.68 27.36 0.09
N LEU A 35 25.06 27.04 1.24
CA LEU A 35 23.83 26.24 1.26
C LEU A 35 22.70 27.02 0.57
N PRO A 36 21.84 26.33 -0.20
CA PRO A 36 20.65 26.95 -0.77
C PRO A 36 19.80 27.60 0.31
N THR A 37 19.29 28.80 0.05
CA THR A 37 18.38 29.48 0.96
C THR A 37 16.96 28.88 0.86
N PRO A 38 16.19 28.88 1.96
CA PRO A 38 14.79 28.46 1.91
C PRO A 38 14.00 29.23 0.87
N TYR A 39 13.28 28.52 0.01
CA TYR A 39 12.36 29.11 -0.97
C TYR A 39 10.99 29.39 -0.32
N VAL A 40 10.44 28.39 0.37
CA VAL A 40 9.19 28.50 1.11
C VAL A 40 9.16 27.46 2.24
N THR A 41 8.49 27.82 3.34
CA THR A 41 8.25 26.91 4.46
C THR A 41 6.75 26.86 4.77
N VAL A 42 6.21 25.65 4.91
CA VAL A 42 4.82 25.39 5.30
C VAL A 42 4.81 24.31 6.37
N GLU A 43 4.25 24.59 7.53
CA GLU A 43 4.10 23.66 8.66
C GLU A 43 5.36 22.85 9.04
N GLY A 44 6.52 23.53 9.00
CA GLY A 44 7.82 22.92 9.33
C GLY A 44 8.54 22.21 8.17
N ILE A 45 7.89 22.12 7.01
CA ILE A 45 8.44 21.55 5.77
C ILE A 45 8.99 22.69 4.93
N THR A 46 10.22 22.55 4.46
CA THR A 46 10.91 23.61 3.73
C THR A 46 11.36 23.16 2.35
N GLU A 47 10.97 23.92 1.32
CA GLU A 47 11.49 23.76 -0.04
C GLU A 47 12.74 24.59 -0.23
N TYR A 48 13.73 23.99 -0.88
CA TYR A 48 14.94 24.60 -1.41
C TYR A 48 15.01 24.40 -2.92
N ARG A 49 15.74 25.25 -3.62
CA ARG A 49 15.94 25.12 -5.08
C ARG A 49 17.41 25.18 -5.40
N LEU A 50 17.92 24.16 -6.09
CA LEU A 50 19.27 24.17 -6.60
C LEU A 50 19.36 24.95 -7.91
N ALA A 51 20.57 25.42 -8.25
CA ALA A 51 20.84 26.22 -9.46
C ALA A 51 20.50 25.47 -10.76
N ASN A 52 20.56 24.12 -10.74
CA ASN A 52 20.22 23.28 -11.87
C ASN A 52 18.70 23.03 -12.06
N GLY A 53 17.87 23.52 -11.14
CA GLY A 53 16.42 23.44 -11.20
C GLY A 53 15.79 22.39 -10.28
N LEU A 54 16.60 21.54 -9.61
CA LEU A 54 16.08 20.55 -8.66
C LEU A 54 15.40 21.26 -7.48
N LYS A 55 14.17 20.85 -7.20
CA LYS A 55 13.46 21.20 -5.95
C LYS A 55 13.81 20.17 -4.87
N VAL A 56 14.06 20.63 -3.66
CA VAL A 56 14.39 19.79 -2.51
C VAL A 56 13.44 20.15 -1.38
N VAL A 57 12.64 19.19 -0.94
CA VAL A 57 11.66 19.34 0.14
C VAL A 57 12.17 18.61 1.36
N LEU A 58 12.43 19.33 2.44
CA LEU A 58 12.94 18.77 3.69
C LEU A 58 11.85 18.80 4.77
N TYR A 59 11.57 17.64 5.35
CA TYR A 59 10.67 17.44 6.47
C TYR A 59 11.41 16.78 7.65
N PRO A 60 12.16 17.55 8.45
CA PRO A 60 12.86 17.01 9.61
C PRO A 60 11.87 16.64 10.71
N ASP A 61 11.90 15.38 11.13
CA ASP A 61 11.10 14.84 12.22
C ASP A 61 11.93 13.84 13.04
N ALA A 62 12.26 14.20 14.26
CA ALA A 62 13.04 13.36 15.15
C ALA A 62 12.20 12.38 16.01
N SER A 63 10.87 12.33 15.82
CA SER A 63 9.97 11.46 16.57
C SER A 63 10.24 9.97 16.33
N LYS A 64 10.78 9.65 15.15
CA LYS A 64 11.19 8.30 14.76
C LYS A 64 12.68 8.29 14.37
N PRO A 65 13.44 7.20 14.65
CA PRO A 65 14.86 7.12 14.32
C PRO A 65 15.11 6.77 12.84
N THR A 66 14.11 6.93 11.99
CA THR A 66 14.17 6.62 10.56
C THR A 66 14.19 7.87 9.71
N ALA A 67 14.66 7.72 8.49
CA ALA A 67 14.52 8.73 7.45
C ALA A 67 14.15 8.06 6.12
N THR A 68 13.45 8.83 5.28
CA THR A 68 13.07 8.44 3.93
C THR A 68 13.61 9.45 2.94
N VAL A 69 14.24 8.97 1.88
CA VAL A 69 14.68 9.75 0.73
C VAL A 69 13.85 9.31 -0.46
N ASN A 70 13.02 10.19 -0.98
CA ASN A 70 12.13 9.95 -2.11
C ASN A 70 12.41 10.91 -3.25
N MET A 71 12.71 10.40 -4.43
CA MET A 71 12.88 11.16 -5.67
C MET A 71 11.64 10.98 -6.53
N THR A 72 10.95 12.06 -6.81
CA THR A 72 9.79 12.09 -7.70
C THR A 72 10.17 12.76 -9.01
N TYR A 73 10.02 12.04 -10.12
CA TYR A 73 10.14 12.58 -11.48
C TYR A 73 8.75 12.93 -12.02
N LEU A 74 8.63 14.11 -12.63
CA LEU A 74 7.37 14.61 -13.22
C LEU A 74 7.15 13.98 -14.61
N VAL A 75 7.13 12.68 -14.63
CA VAL A 75 6.90 11.84 -15.80
C VAL A 75 6.27 10.52 -15.38
N GLY A 76 5.20 10.14 -16.06
CA GLY A 76 4.50 8.88 -15.87
C GLY A 76 3.99 8.35 -17.21
N SER A 77 2.98 7.50 -17.18
CA SER A 77 2.42 6.93 -18.42
C SER A 77 1.77 7.95 -19.34
N ARG A 78 1.44 9.14 -18.84
CA ARG A 78 0.89 10.22 -19.67
C ARG A 78 1.84 10.69 -20.75
N GLN A 79 3.14 10.68 -20.51
CA GLN A 79 4.18 11.13 -21.45
C GLN A 79 4.58 10.08 -22.49
N GLU A 80 4.02 8.88 -22.40
CA GLU A 80 4.30 7.82 -23.35
C GLU A 80 3.55 8.02 -24.68
N ASN A 81 4.12 7.53 -25.77
CA ASN A 81 3.52 7.54 -27.09
C ASN A 81 2.91 6.18 -27.48
N TYR A 82 2.21 6.13 -28.62
CA TYR A 82 1.79 4.86 -29.20
C TYR A 82 3.01 4.03 -29.59
N GLY A 83 3.01 2.74 -29.23
CA GLY A 83 4.12 1.82 -29.42
C GLY A 83 5.20 1.90 -28.33
N GLU A 84 4.99 2.77 -27.33
CA GLU A 84 5.93 2.99 -26.22
C GLU A 84 5.25 2.93 -24.84
N THR A 85 4.01 2.39 -24.80
CA THR A 85 3.26 2.32 -23.52
C THR A 85 3.89 1.31 -22.57
N GLY A 86 4.00 1.71 -21.30
CA GLY A 86 4.69 0.95 -20.27
C GLY A 86 6.18 1.29 -20.11
N MET A 87 6.72 2.23 -20.93
CA MET A 87 8.13 2.63 -20.83
C MET A 87 8.45 3.27 -19.47
N ALA A 88 7.58 4.12 -18.95
CA ALA A 88 7.80 4.76 -17.65
C ALA A 88 7.89 3.71 -16.54
N HIS A 89 7.00 2.73 -16.56
CA HIS A 89 6.99 1.62 -15.61
C HIS A 89 8.19 0.66 -15.80
N LEU A 90 8.52 0.33 -17.02
CA LEU A 90 9.67 -0.52 -17.32
C LEU A 90 10.99 0.17 -16.93
N LEU A 91 11.08 1.49 -17.13
CA LEU A 91 12.21 2.29 -16.66
C LEU A 91 12.31 2.32 -15.13
N GLU A 92 11.17 2.32 -14.43
CA GLU A 92 11.15 2.17 -12.97
C GLU A 92 11.90 0.92 -12.53
N HIS A 93 11.63 -0.23 -13.15
CA HIS A 93 12.35 -1.47 -12.87
C HIS A 93 13.86 -1.38 -13.18
N LEU A 94 14.22 -0.75 -14.29
CA LEU A 94 15.61 -0.64 -14.73
C LEU A 94 16.46 0.27 -13.84
N MET A 95 15.86 1.24 -13.17
CA MET A 95 16.56 2.15 -12.27
C MET A 95 17.19 1.42 -11.07
N PHE A 96 16.62 0.28 -10.67
CA PHE A 96 17.17 -0.55 -9.59
C PHE A 96 18.31 -1.50 -10.04
N LYS A 97 18.64 -1.53 -11.34
CA LYS A 97 19.70 -2.43 -11.88
C LYS A 97 21.11 -1.87 -11.71
N GLY A 98 21.21 -0.59 -11.35
CA GLY A 98 22.46 0.05 -11.01
C GLY A 98 22.83 1.22 -11.89
N SER A 99 23.80 1.96 -11.40
CA SER A 99 24.37 3.15 -12.03
C SER A 99 25.90 3.12 -11.92
N LYS A 100 26.54 4.07 -12.52
CA LYS A 100 28.00 4.12 -12.64
C LYS A 100 28.75 3.98 -11.30
N ASN A 101 28.29 4.69 -10.28
CA ASN A 101 28.92 4.70 -8.97
C ASN A 101 28.23 3.76 -7.97
N TYR A 102 27.01 3.28 -8.30
CA TYR A 102 26.21 2.37 -7.49
C TYR A 102 25.80 1.15 -8.35
N PRO A 103 26.76 0.29 -8.74
CA PRO A 103 26.49 -0.78 -9.73
C PRO A 103 25.58 -1.87 -9.22
N HIS A 104 25.40 -2.02 -7.91
CA HIS A 104 24.59 -3.06 -7.28
C HIS A 104 23.75 -2.51 -6.12
N PRO A 105 22.81 -1.56 -6.38
CA PRO A 105 22.10 -0.87 -5.32
C PRO A 105 21.24 -1.80 -4.48
N THR A 106 20.61 -2.81 -5.07
CA THR A 106 19.75 -3.78 -4.37
C THR A 106 20.52 -4.61 -3.32
N ALA A 107 21.76 -4.97 -3.60
CA ALA A 107 22.63 -5.63 -2.61
C ALA A 107 22.96 -4.68 -1.44
N GLU A 108 23.20 -3.41 -1.73
CA GLU A 108 23.46 -2.39 -0.71
C GLU A 108 22.20 -2.09 0.12
N PHE A 109 21.00 -2.04 -0.48
CA PHE A 109 19.74 -1.90 0.26
C PHE A 109 19.59 -3.02 1.29
N THR A 110 19.78 -4.27 0.85
CA THR A 110 19.69 -5.43 1.74
C THR A 110 20.75 -5.38 2.84
N ARG A 111 21.99 -5.05 2.48
CA ARG A 111 23.11 -4.95 3.44
C ARG A 111 22.88 -3.88 4.49
N ARG A 112 22.26 -2.76 4.11
CA ARG A 112 21.97 -1.61 4.99
C ARG A 112 20.64 -1.76 5.73
N GLY A 113 19.83 -2.77 5.39
CA GLY A 113 18.48 -2.97 5.93
C GLY A 113 17.50 -1.88 5.48
N PHE A 114 17.69 -1.37 4.27
CA PHE A 114 16.78 -0.39 3.68
C PHE A 114 15.49 -1.06 3.21
N ARG A 115 14.38 -0.37 3.44
CA ARG A 115 13.16 -0.61 2.67
C ARG A 115 13.22 0.27 1.43
N MET A 116 12.88 -0.29 0.29
CA MET A 116 12.89 0.47 -0.95
C MET A 116 11.70 0.08 -1.82
N ASN A 117 11.21 1.01 -2.60
CA ASN A 117 10.26 0.75 -3.66
C ASN A 117 10.32 1.85 -4.73
N GLY A 118 9.70 1.58 -5.86
CA GLY A 118 9.35 2.56 -6.89
C GLY A 118 7.86 2.47 -7.18
N SER A 119 7.32 3.50 -7.78
CA SER A 119 5.93 3.52 -8.21
C SER A 119 5.79 4.44 -9.41
N THR A 120 5.12 3.93 -10.44
CA THR A 120 4.76 4.69 -11.64
C THR A 120 3.25 4.88 -11.69
N TRP A 121 2.82 6.09 -11.93
CA TRP A 121 1.42 6.43 -12.13
C TRP A 121 1.24 7.25 -13.41
N LEU A 122 0.09 7.88 -13.56
CA LEU A 122 -0.25 8.65 -14.76
C LEU A 122 0.70 9.84 -14.99
N ASP A 123 1.02 10.59 -13.93
CA ASP A 123 1.73 11.87 -14.00
C ASP A 123 3.13 11.85 -13.38
N ARG A 124 3.52 10.78 -12.73
CA ARG A 124 4.79 10.68 -12.00
C ARG A 124 5.39 9.29 -11.99
N THR A 125 6.70 9.26 -11.71
CA THR A 125 7.42 8.06 -11.26
C THR A 125 8.27 8.46 -10.07
N ASN A 126 8.22 7.69 -8.98
CA ASN A 126 9.04 7.97 -7.81
C ASN A 126 9.82 6.75 -7.33
N TYR A 127 10.92 7.03 -6.62
CA TYR A 127 11.84 6.03 -6.06
C TYR A 127 12.17 6.43 -4.64
N PHE A 128 11.89 5.57 -3.69
CA PHE A 128 12.19 5.88 -2.30
C PHE A 128 12.95 4.76 -1.59
N VAL A 129 13.71 5.18 -0.60
CA VAL A 129 14.38 4.32 0.37
C VAL A 129 14.13 4.85 1.77
N SER A 130 13.73 3.96 2.68
CA SER A 130 13.53 4.26 4.10
C SER A 130 14.49 3.42 4.93
N PHE A 131 15.14 4.04 5.91
CA PHE A 131 16.25 3.43 6.64
C PHE A 131 16.41 4.01 8.04
N ASN A 132 17.17 3.31 8.88
CA ASN A 132 17.61 3.85 10.16
C ASN A 132 18.52 5.06 9.91
N ALA A 133 18.16 6.22 10.44
CA ALA A 133 18.77 7.52 10.19
C ALA A 133 20.19 7.61 10.78
N THR A 134 21.17 7.26 9.99
CA THR A 134 22.58 7.48 10.24
C THR A 134 23.16 8.32 9.10
N ASP A 135 24.22 9.08 9.39
CA ASP A 135 24.87 9.92 8.38
C ASP A 135 25.34 9.11 7.17
N ASP A 136 25.88 7.91 7.40
CA ASP A 136 26.33 7.01 6.33
C ASP A 136 25.18 6.54 5.45
N ASN A 137 24.07 6.16 6.03
CA ASN A 137 22.88 5.74 5.29
C ASN A 137 22.26 6.90 4.51
N MET A 138 22.13 8.06 5.13
CA MET A 138 21.60 9.26 4.49
C MET A 138 22.45 9.71 3.32
N LYS A 139 23.76 9.83 3.52
CA LYS A 139 24.70 10.23 2.47
C LYS A 139 24.70 9.22 1.32
N TRP A 140 24.63 7.93 1.64
CA TRP A 140 24.55 6.88 0.63
C TRP A 140 23.24 6.97 -0.18
N ALA A 141 22.10 7.16 0.47
CA ALA A 141 20.79 7.25 -0.19
C ALA A 141 20.71 8.48 -1.12
N ILE A 142 21.17 9.64 -0.64
CA ILE A 142 21.24 10.87 -1.44
C ILE A 142 22.17 10.67 -2.66
N GLY A 143 23.35 10.09 -2.44
CA GLY A 143 24.31 9.81 -3.49
C GLY A 143 23.79 8.83 -4.54
N TRP A 144 23.08 7.77 -4.10
CA TRP A 144 22.44 6.83 -5.01
C TRP A 144 21.39 7.51 -5.89
N GLN A 145 20.50 8.33 -5.31
CA GLN A 145 19.48 9.05 -6.07
C GLN A 145 20.10 10.01 -7.09
N ALA A 146 21.18 10.70 -6.72
CA ALA A 146 21.86 11.62 -7.62
C ALA A 146 22.55 10.89 -8.79
N ASP A 147 23.22 9.77 -8.50
CA ASP A 147 23.89 8.98 -9.55
C ASP A 147 22.87 8.29 -10.44
N ALA A 148 21.80 7.73 -9.86
CA ALA A 148 20.72 7.10 -10.60
C ALA A 148 19.99 8.08 -11.54
N MET A 149 19.87 9.36 -11.18
CA MET A 149 19.26 10.40 -12.03
C MET A 149 19.98 10.57 -13.38
N VAL A 150 21.31 10.44 -13.43
CA VAL A 150 22.07 10.81 -14.63
C VAL A 150 23.00 9.71 -15.14
N ASN A 151 23.23 8.65 -14.39
CA ASN A 151 24.23 7.62 -14.68
C ASN A 151 23.66 6.19 -14.62
N SER A 152 22.36 6.01 -14.55
CA SER A 152 21.77 4.65 -14.60
C SER A 152 22.15 3.94 -15.89
N PHE A 153 22.42 2.64 -15.77
CA PHE A 153 22.94 1.87 -16.89
C PHE A 153 21.96 1.75 -18.04
N ILE A 154 20.67 1.57 -17.75
CA ILE A 154 19.59 1.32 -18.73
C ILE A 154 20.13 0.43 -19.85
N ALA A 155 20.52 -0.79 -19.50
CA ALA A 155 21.27 -1.67 -20.37
C ALA A 155 20.36 -2.75 -21.00
N GLN A 156 20.69 -3.17 -22.24
CA GLN A 156 19.92 -4.20 -22.97
C GLN A 156 19.77 -5.49 -22.17
N LYS A 157 20.84 -5.96 -21.53
CA LYS A 157 20.83 -7.20 -20.70
C LYS A 157 19.81 -7.15 -19.56
N ASP A 158 19.61 -5.97 -18.98
CA ASP A 158 18.69 -5.75 -17.87
C ASP A 158 17.25 -5.63 -18.40
N LEU A 159 17.07 -4.97 -19.54
CA LEU A 159 15.80 -4.91 -20.26
C LEU A 159 15.31 -6.32 -20.63
N ASP A 160 16.16 -7.16 -21.21
CA ASP A 160 15.80 -8.53 -21.62
C ASP A 160 15.27 -9.36 -20.42
N THR A 161 15.78 -9.10 -19.23
CA THR A 161 15.33 -9.75 -18.00
C THR A 161 14.05 -9.13 -17.46
N GLU A 162 14.01 -7.80 -17.33
CA GLU A 162 12.87 -7.10 -16.71
C GLU A 162 11.62 -7.10 -17.58
N MET A 163 11.76 -7.14 -18.89
CA MET A 163 10.63 -7.31 -19.81
C MET A 163 9.80 -8.55 -19.46
N THR A 164 10.45 -9.66 -19.08
CA THR A 164 9.74 -10.86 -18.62
C THR A 164 9.07 -10.66 -17.28
N VAL A 165 9.68 -9.92 -16.37
CA VAL A 165 9.11 -9.60 -15.05
C VAL A 165 7.87 -8.73 -15.23
N VAL A 166 7.97 -7.63 -15.98
CA VAL A 166 6.86 -6.71 -16.24
C VAL A 166 5.72 -7.40 -16.98
N ARG A 167 6.06 -8.32 -17.93
CA ARG A 167 5.05 -9.14 -18.59
C ARG A 167 4.31 -10.04 -17.61
N ASN A 168 4.99 -10.69 -16.67
CA ASN A 168 4.35 -11.50 -15.64
C ASN A 168 3.44 -10.65 -14.75
N GLU A 169 3.84 -9.43 -14.45
CA GLU A 169 3.02 -8.49 -13.70
C GLU A 169 1.77 -8.07 -14.49
N TYR A 170 1.94 -7.77 -15.77
CA TYR A 170 0.81 -7.54 -16.68
C TYR A 170 -0.17 -8.72 -16.67
N GLU A 171 0.33 -9.95 -16.81
CA GLU A 171 -0.46 -11.18 -16.80
C GLU A 171 -1.19 -11.39 -15.46
N MET A 172 -0.55 -11.07 -14.34
CA MET A 172 -1.22 -11.07 -13.03
C MET A 172 -2.38 -10.08 -12.97
N GLY A 173 -2.20 -8.89 -13.54
CA GLY A 173 -3.26 -7.89 -13.65
C GLY A 173 -4.43 -8.37 -14.51
N GLU A 174 -4.14 -9.12 -15.59
CA GLU A 174 -5.14 -9.68 -16.48
C GLU A 174 -6.04 -10.76 -15.81
N ASN A 175 -5.59 -11.36 -14.73
CA ASN A 175 -6.38 -12.31 -13.93
C ASN A 175 -7.33 -11.62 -12.94
N LYS A 176 -7.20 -10.33 -12.73
CA LYS A 176 -8.02 -9.59 -11.76
C LYS A 176 -9.15 -8.84 -12.50
N PRO A 177 -10.42 -9.22 -12.31
CA PRO A 177 -11.56 -8.58 -12.97
C PRO A 177 -11.55 -7.04 -12.86
N ILE A 178 -11.26 -6.52 -11.67
CA ILE A 178 -11.18 -5.08 -11.40
C ILE A 178 -10.05 -4.41 -12.21
N SER A 179 -8.87 -5.01 -12.27
CA SER A 179 -7.72 -4.46 -13.02
C SER A 179 -8.02 -4.39 -14.51
N VAL A 180 -8.63 -5.45 -15.05
CA VAL A 180 -9.04 -5.48 -16.46
C VAL A 180 -10.17 -4.49 -16.74
N MET A 181 -11.12 -4.36 -15.81
CA MET A 181 -12.19 -3.37 -15.88
C MET A 181 -11.61 -1.96 -15.93
N MET A 182 -10.67 -1.64 -15.03
CA MET A 182 -10.02 -0.34 -14.97
C MET A 182 -9.30 -0.01 -16.28
N LYS A 183 -8.46 -0.92 -16.78
CA LYS A 183 -7.76 -0.73 -18.06
C LYS A 183 -8.73 -0.46 -19.21
N ARG A 184 -9.82 -1.21 -19.29
CA ARG A 184 -10.82 -1.05 -20.34
C ARG A 184 -11.62 0.24 -20.13
N MET A 185 -11.95 0.56 -18.90
CA MET A 185 -12.64 1.80 -18.54
C MET A 185 -11.84 3.02 -19.02
N GLN A 186 -10.55 3.08 -18.67
CA GLN A 186 -9.64 4.12 -19.15
C GLN A 186 -9.65 4.21 -20.69
N SER A 187 -9.41 3.08 -21.37
CA SER A 187 -9.28 3.06 -22.84
C SER A 187 -10.58 3.41 -23.58
N VAL A 188 -11.73 3.24 -22.96
CA VAL A 188 -13.03 3.61 -23.54
C VAL A 188 -13.41 5.04 -23.19
N MET A 189 -12.92 5.53 -22.06
CA MET A 189 -13.27 6.84 -21.53
C MET A 189 -12.55 7.97 -22.23
N PHE A 190 -11.28 7.79 -22.63
CA PHE A 190 -10.45 8.82 -23.22
C PHE A 190 -10.18 8.54 -24.71
N ASP A 191 -10.48 9.52 -25.57
CA ASP A 191 -10.25 9.42 -27.01
C ASP A 191 -8.83 9.84 -27.41
N TRP A 192 -8.34 10.92 -26.83
CA TRP A 192 -7.07 11.54 -27.22
C TRP A 192 -6.07 11.63 -26.06
N GLN A 193 -6.55 11.80 -24.83
CA GLN A 193 -5.68 11.99 -23.70
C GLN A 193 -5.01 10.66 -23.27
N SER A 194 -3.74 10.75 -22.92
CA SER A 194 -2.93 9.56 -22.53
C SER A 194 -3.44 8.82 -21.31
N TYR A 195 -4.34 9.39 -20.50
CA TYR A 195 -4.99 8.69 -19.39
C TYR A 195 -5.89 7.53 -19.83
N GLY A 196 -6.21 7.46 -21.10
CA GLY A 196 -6.84 6.28 -21.70
C GLY A 196 -5.95 5.05 -21.77
N ARG A 197 -4.69 5.15 -21.32
CA ARG A 197 -3.71 4.07 -21.35
C ARG A 197 -3.39 3.61 -19.93
N SER A 198 -3.23 2.31 -19.78
CA SER A 198 -2.81 1.72 -18.52
C SER A 198 -1.33 1.98 -18.27
N THR A 199 -0.97 2.31 -17.04
CA THR A 199 0.42 2.57 -16.62
C THR A 199 1.36 1.39 -16.88
N ILE A 200 0.86 0.15 -16.75
CA ILE A 200 1.67 -1.02 -17.10
C ILE A 200 1.94 -1.14 -18.60
N GLY A 201 1.19 -0.41 -19.42
CA GLY A 201 1.33 -0.42 -20.86
C GLY A 201 0.55 -1.53 -21.58
N ALA A 202 0.64 -1.51 -22.91
CA ALA A 202 0.13 -2.59 -23.75
C ALA A 202 1.16 -3.73 -23.79
N ARG A 203 0.68 -4.97 -23.78
CA ARG A 203 1.56 -6.14 -23.86
C ARG A 203 2.52 -6.08 -25.07
N SER A 204 1.99 -5.67 -26.22
CA SER A 204 2.78 -5.52 -27.44
C SER A 204 3.92 -4.51 -27.32
N ASP A 205 3.67 -3.41 -26.62
CA ASP A 205 4.66 -2.35 -26.44
C ASP A 205 5.75 -2.80 -25.47
N ILE A 206 5.34 -3.40 -24.33
CA ILE A 206 6.26 -3.96 -23.33
C ILE A 206 7.19 -4.99 -23.98
N GLU A 207 6.65 -5.89 -24.80
CA GLU A 207 7.41 -6.97 -25.45
C GLU A 207 8.32 -6.49 -26.61
N ASN A 208 8.12 -5.26 -27.11
CA ASN A 208 8.83 -4.75 -28.28
C ASN A 208 9.58 -3.44 -28.04
N VAL A 209 9.64 -2.95 -26.80
CA VAL A 209 10.34 -1.71 -26.50
C VAL A 209 11.84 -1.83 -26.83
N GLU A 210 12.35 -0.86 -27.56
CA GLU A 210 13.79 -0.80 -27.87
C GLU A 210 14.54 -0.05 -26.75
N ILE A 211 15.69 -0.59 -26.35
CA ILE A 211 16.54 0.02 -25.30
C ILE A 211 16.90 1.46 -25.60
N LYS A 212 17.11 1.82 -26.88
CA LYS A 212 17.41 3.20 -27.27
C LYS A 212 16.26 4.17 -26.95
N ASN A 213 15.00 3.71 -27.02
CA ASN A 213 13.83 4.52 -26.70
C ASN A 213 13.76 4.74 -25.18
N LEU A 214 14.01 3.69 -24.38
CA LEU A 214 14.10 3.81 -22.93
C LEU A 214 15.25 4.74 -22.50
N GLN A 215 16.42 4.63 -23.13
CA GLN A 215 17.56 5.54 -22.89
C GLN A 215 17.21 6.99 -23.28
N ALA A 216 16.52 7.19 -24.38
CA ALA A 216 16.06 8.51 -24.82
C ALA A 216 15.03 9.08 -23.83
N PHE A 217 14.07 8.27 -23.39
CA PHE A 217 13.07 8.64 -22.40
C PHE A 217 13.73 9.01 -21.06
N TYR A 218 14.67 8.19 -20.58
CA TYR A 218 15.46 8.47 -19.39
C TYR A 218 16.20 9.80 -19.50
N HIS A 219 16.97 10.02 -20.57
CA HIS A 219 17.74 11.27 -20.74
C HIS A 219 16.86 12.50 -20.94
N LEU A 220 15.65 12.33 -21.46
CA LEU A 220 14.70 13.42 -21.64
C LEU A 220 14.06 13.86 -20.31
N TYR A 221 13.58 12.91 -19.50
CA TYR A 221 12.73 13.21 -18.36
C TYR A 221 13.46 13.13 -17.01
N TYR A 222 14.49 12.31 -16.85
CA TYR A 222 15.19 12.12 -15.57
C TYR A 222 16.30 13.16 -15.41
N GLN A 223 15.87 14.38 -15.14
CA GLN A 223 16.74 15.55 -15.06
C GLN A 223 16.35 16.41 -13.85
N PRO A 224 17.30 17.21 -13.28
CA PRO A 224 17.04 18.00 -12.08
C PRO A 224 15.82 18.93 -12.15
N ASP A 225 15.61 19.59 -13.28
CA ASP A 225 14.51 20.53 -13.48
C ASP A 225 13.14 19.88 -13.68
N ASN A 226 13.10 18.56 -13.77
CA ASN A 226 11.88 17.74 -13.87
C ASN A 226 11.73 16.77 -12.70
N ALA A 227 12.36 17.10 -11.56
CA ALA A 227 12.35 16.23 -10.38
C ALA A 227 12.22 17.02 -9.09
N VAL A 228 11.72 16.34 -8.07
CA VAL A 228 11.64 16.83 -6.69
C VAL A 228 12.20 15.77 -5.76
N LEU A 229 13.19 16.13 -4.97
CA LEU A 229 13.75 15.29 -3.93
C LEU A 229 13.07 15.63 -2.61
N THR A 230 12.34 14.69 -2.04
CA THR A 230 11.76 14.80 -0.70
C THR A 230 12.57 14.00 0.30
N ILE A 231 12.96 14.61 1.41
CA ILE A 231 13.64 13.93 2.52
C ILE A 231 12.85 14.19 3.80
N SER A 232 12.38 13.13 4.44
CA SER A 232 11.55 13.17 5.63
C SER A 232 12.11 12.28 6.74
N GLY A 233 11.87 12.64 8.01
CA GLY A 233 12.28 11.88 9.17
C GLY A 233 13.46 12.52 9.94
N LYS A 234 14.25 11.70 10.62
CA LYS A 234 15.31 12.17 11.53
C LYS A 234 16.59 12.53 10.79
N PHE A 235 16.91 13.80 10.75
CA PHE A 235 18.21 14.29 10.22
C PHE A 235 18.48 15.72 10.68
N ASP A 236 19.76 16.13 10.58
CA ASP A 236 20.13 17.54 10.64
C ASP A 236 19.91 18.18 9.27
N ARG A 237 19.11 19.25 9.25
CA ARG A 237 18.68 19.91 8.02
C ARG A 237 19.83 20.47 7.21
N ASP A 238 20.75 21.19 7.88
CA ASP A 238 21.83 21.90 7.20
C ASP A 238 22.89 20.92 6.68
N GLN A 239 23.12 19.85 7.42
CA GLN A 239 24.01 18.76 7.01
C GLN A 239 23.45 17.99 5.80
N VAL A 240 22.16 17.63 5.84
CA VAL A 240 21.50 16.95 4.70
C VAL A 240 21.49 17.86 3.47
N LEU A 241 21.19 19.15 3.63
CA LEU A 241 21.21 20.10 2.53
C LEU A 241 22.61 20.25 1.93
N ALA A 242 23.65 20.19 2.75
CA ALA A 242 25.03 20.17 2.27
C ALA A 242 25.32 18.92 1.43
N TRP A 243 24.91 17.74 1.88
CA TRP A 243 25.07 16.50 1.11
C TRP A 243 24.26 16.49 -0.19
N VAL A 244 23.03 17.02 -0.15
CA VAL A 244 22.23 17.21 -1.36
C VAL A 244 22.93 18.15 -2.34
N ASN A 245 23.45 19.26 -1.87
CA ASN A 245 24.20 20.19 -2.72
C ASN A 245 25.52 19.57 -3.25
N GLU A 246 26.22 18.78 -2.44
CA GLU A 246 27.41 18.01 -2.87
C GLU A 246 27.06 17.01 -3.98
N ALA A 247 25.94 16.26 -3.84
CA ALA A 247 25.59 15.19 -4.75
C ALA A 247 24.88 15.69 -6.03
N PHE A 248 23.92 16.60 -5.90
CA PHE A 248 23.10 17.08 -7.01
C PHE A 248 23.57 18.40 -7.60
N GLY A 249 24.25 19.25 -6.82
CA GLY A 249 24.70 20.57 -7.27
C GLY A 249 25.74 20.48 -8.39
N VAL A 250 26.46 19.37 -8.52
CA VAL A 250 27.43 19.11 -9.60
C VAL A 250 26.77 18.67 -10.91
N ILE A 251 25.50 18.27 -10.87
CA ILE A 251 24.74 17.90 -12.07
C ILE A 251 24.40 19.20 -12.82
N PRO A 252 24.78 19.30 -14.11
CA PRO A 252 24.57 20.53 -14.86
C PRO A 252 23.09 20.82 -15.06
N LYS A 253 22.75 22.10 -15.19
CA LYS A 253 21.40 22.52 -15.57
C LYS A 253 21.05 21.97 -16.95
N PRO A 254 19.92 21.30 -17.11
CA PRO A 254 19.49 20.75 -18.40
C PRO A 254 19.31 21.83 -19.47
N THR A 255 19.72 21.53 -20.68
CA THR A 255 19.57 22.40 -21.86
C THR A 255 18.45 21.94 -22.79
N ARG A 256 17.93 20.74 -22.57
CA ARG A 256 16.81 20.20 -23.37
C ARG A 256 15.50 20.94 -23.06
N VAL A 257 14.59 20.91 -24.00
CA VAL A 257 13.22 21.41 -23.83
C VAL A 257 12.28 20.22 -23.75
N LEU A 258 11.48 20.14 -22.68
CA LEU A 258 10.46 19.10 -22.56
C LEU A 258 9.36 19.31 -23.62
N PRO A 259 8.86 18.22 -24.23
CA PRO A 259 7.72 18.29 -25.15
C PRO A 259 6.53 18.97 -24.49
N LYS A 260 5.92 19.92 -25.18
CA LYS A 260 4.69 20.57 -24.73
C LYS A 260 3.51 19.75 -25.22
N GLU A 261 2.66 19.36 -24.27
CA GLU A 261 1.43 18.65 -24.60
C GLU A 261 0.35 19.62 -25.08
N TRP A 262 -0.16 19.37 -26.28
CA TRP A 262 -1.23 20.17 -26.90
C TRP A 262 -2.57 19.44 -26.90
N THR A 263 -2.57 18.13 -26.67
CA THR A 263 -3.76 17.30 -26.73
C THR A 263 -4.70 17.62 -25.58
N VAL A 264 -5.92 18.02 -25.93
CA VAL A 264 -7.04 18.25 -25.01
C VAL A 264 -8.10 17.21 -25.33
N GLU A 265 -8.58 16.55 -24.31
CA GLU A 265 -9.64 15.56 -24.44
C GLU A 265 -10.93 16.24 -24.88
N PRO A 266 -11.60 15.81 -25.98
CA PRO A 266 -12.86 16.37 -26.40
C PRO A 266 -13.96 16.09 -25.39
N THR A 267 -14.99 16.91 -25.38
CA THR A 267 -16.23 16.64 -24.63
C THR A 267 -16.78 15.27 -25.03
N ALA A 268 -17.29 14.51 -24.05
CA ALA A 268 -17.87 13.22 -24.34
C ALA A 268 -19.11 13.35 -25.27
N ASP A 269 -19.12 12.56 -26.35
CA ASP A 269 -20.16 12.62 -27.38
C ASP A 269 -21.36 11.69 -27.12
N GLY A 270 -21.33 10.96 -26.05
CA GLY A 270 -22.39 10.08 -25.63
C GLY A 270 -21.87 8.95 -24.73
N GLU A 271 -22.80 8.22 -24.16
CA GLU A 271 -22.48 7.03 -23.38
C GLU A 271 -21.62 6.04 -24.18
N ARG A 272 -20.72 5.44 -23.47
CA ARG A 272 -19.95 4.32 -23.99
C ARG A 272 -20.22 3.12 -23.13
N GLU A 273 -20.39 1.99 -23.77
CA GLU A 273 -20.54 0.72 -23.09
C GLU A 273 -19.55 -0.28 -23.63
N PHE A 274 -19.01 -1.13 -22.75
CA PHE A 274 -18.15 -2.22 -23.15
C PHE A 274 -18.40 -3.47 -22.30
N PHE A 275 -18.08 -4.58 -22.90
CA PHE A 275 -18.25 -5.88 -22.30
C PHE A 275 -16.89 -6.55 -22.13
N ILE A 276 -16.66 -7.14 -20.95
CA ILE A 276 -15.55 -8.04 -20.70
C ILE A 276 -16.15 -9.42 -20.52
N ARG A 277 -15.81 -10.33 -21.40
CA ARG A 277 -16.24 -11.72 -21.32
C ARG A 277 -15.03 -12.57 -21.02
N ARG A 278 -14.83 -12.92 -19.75
CA ARG A 278 -13.79 -13.82 -19.28
C ARG A 278 -14.38 -14.86 -18.35
N LYS A 279 -13.73 -16.00 -18.21
CA LYS A 279 -14.07 -16.97 -17.16
C LYS A 279 -13.86 -16.35 -15.79
N GLY A 280 -14.69 -16.70 -14.83
CA GLY A 280 -14.63 -16.19 -13.44
C GLY A 280 -15.91 -16.50 -12.67
N GLU A 281 -15.84 -16.37 -11.36
CA GLU A 281 -16.97 -16.67 -10.46
C GLU A 281 -17.71 -15.40 -10.00
N GLN A 282 -17.30 -14.22 -10.48
CA GLN A 282 -17.93 -12.95 -10.12
C GLN A 282 -18.35 -12.19 -11.38
N GLN A 283 -19.52 -11.59 -11.30
CA GLN A 283 -19.95 -10.55 -12.21
C GLN A 283 -19.56 -9.19 -11.63
N LEU A 284 -19.20 -8.25 -12.49
CA LEU A 284 -18.89 -6.89 -12.09
C LEU A 284 -19.60 -5.92 -13.01
N VAL A 285 -20.33 -5.00 -12.41
CA VAL A 285 -20.79 -3.77 -13.08
C VAL A 285 -19.86 -2.66 -12.64
N ALA A 286 -19.28 -1.94 -13.59
CA ALA A 286 -18.54 -0.72 -13.32
C ALA A 286 -19.11 0.44 -14.12
N VAL A 287 -19.17 1.61 -13.52
CA VAL A 287 -19.63 2.84 -14.14
C VAL A 287 -18.60 3.93 -13.88
N GLY A 288 -18.07 4.51 -14.95
CA GLY A 288 -17.05 5.55 -14.85
C GLY A 288 -17.54 6.88 -15.43
N TYR A 289 -17.04 7.97 -14.87
CA TYR A 289 -17.30 9.33 -15.32
C TYR A 289 -16.00 10.11 -15.40
N ARG A 290 -15.86 10.96 -16.44
CA ARG A 290 -14.77 11.94 -16.44
C ARG A 290 -15.10 13.00 -15.40
N ILE A 291 -14.07 13.40 -14.65
CA ILE A 291 -14.15 14.45 -13.63
C ILE A 291 -13.08 15.52 -13.90
N PRO A 292 -13.20 16.69 -13.29
CA PRO A 292 -12.20 17.73 -13.48
C PRO A 292 -10.81 17.29 -12.97
N SER A 293 -9.78 18.03 -13.39
CA SER A 293 -8.45 17.90 -12.80
C SER A 293 -8.51 18.15 -11.30
N ALA A 294 -7.60 17.51 -10.54
CA ALA A 294 -7.46 17.75 -9.10
C ALA A 294 -7.15 19.21 -8.72
N LEU A 295 -6.84 20.06 -9.70
CA LEU A 295 -6.62 21.50 -9.50
C LEU A 295 -7.87 22.36 -9.74
N ALA A 296 -8.99 21.76 -10.12
CA ALA A 296 -10.22 22.50 -10.38
C ALA A 296 -10.97 22.83 -9.08
N ASP A 297 -11.64 23.97 -9.06
CA ASP A 297 -12.38 24.46 -7.88
C ASP A 297 -13.51 23.52 -7.40
N ASP A 298 -14.03 22.68 -8.28
CA ASP A 298 -15.11 21.73 -7.99
C ASP A 298 -14.63 20.28 -7.85
N TYR A 299 -13.30 20.06 -7.83
CA TYR A 299 -12.75 18.70 -7.69
C TYR A 299 -13.10 18.07 -6.34
N GLU A 300 -12.84 18.75 -5.22
CA GLU A 300 -13.09 18.21 -3.88
C GLU A 300 -14.59 17.90 -3.67
N ALA A 301 -15.46 18.76 -4.13
CA ALA A 301 -16.89 18.50 -4.09
C ALA A 301 -17.27 17.26 -4.94
N THR A 302 -16.57 17.03 -6.06
CA THR A 302 -16.78 15.87 -6.93
C THR A 302 -16.24 14.58 -6.28
N ALA A 303 -15.06 14.63 -5.67
CA ALA A 303 -14.47 13.51 -4.94
C ALA A 303 -15.34 13.11 -3.73
N MET A 304 -15.76 14.09 -2.92
CA MET A 304 -16.68 13.84 -1.81
C MET A 304 -18.03 13.28 -2.24
N ALA A 305 -18.54 13.69 -3.41
CA ALA A 305 -19.75 13.06 -3.97
C ALA A 305 -19.54 11.58 -4.25
N ALA A 306 -18.35 11.20 -4.75
CA ALA A 306 -18.00 9.82 -4.98
C ALA A 306 -17.88 9.03 -3.68
N ASP A 307 -17.26 9.59 -2.67
CA ASP A 307 -17.09 8.94 -1.36
C ASP A 307 -18.43 8.76 -0.64
N ILE A 308 -19.29 9.78 -0.58
CA ILE A 308 -20.65 9.68 -0.01
C ILE A 308 -21.46 8.56 -0.70
N LEU A 309 -21.22 8.35 -1.99
CA LEU A 309 -21.86 7.27 -2.72
C LEU A 309 -21.29 5.89 -2.34
N ALA A 310 -19.98 5.75 -2.29
CA ALA A 310 -19.31 4.44 -2.35
C ALA A 310 -18.75 3.92 -1.03
N ASP A 311 -18.65 4.76 -0.02
CA ASP A 311 -18.15 4.38 1.29
C ASP A 311 -18.87 3.14 1.86
N ALA A 312 -18.11 2.29 2.53
CA ALA A 312 -18.66 1.09 3.18
C ALA A 312 -18.40 1.15 4.70
N PRO A 313 -19.46 1.05 5.49
CA PRO A 313 -20.86 0.68 5.20
C PRO A 313 -21.82 1.85 5.00
N THR A 314 -21.36 3.08 5.12
CA THR A 314 -22.20 4.27 5.26
C THR A 314 -22.73 4.83 3.95
N GLY A 315 -22.02 4.54 2.86
CA GLY A 315 -22.32 5.08 1.55
C GLY A 315 -23.65 4.67 0.98
N ARG A 316 -24.21 5.56 0.15
CA ARG A 316 -25.55 5.38 -0.43
C ARG A 316 -25.63 4.12 -1.32
N LEU A 317 -24.54 3.79 -2.05
CA LEU A 317 -24.45 2.57 -2.86
C LEU A 317 -24.43 1.31 -2.01
N TYR A 318 -23.73 1.34 -0.89
CA TYR A 318 -23.72 0.21 0.03
C TYR A 318 -25.13 -0.10 0.55
N LYS A 319 -25.83 0.92 1.01
CA LYS A 319 -27.21 0.80 1.51
C LYS A 319 -28.18 0.33 0.43
N ALA A 320 -28.00 0.80 -0.80
CA ALA A 320 -28.89 0.48 -1.89
C ALA A 320 -28.67 -0.91 -2.50
N LEU A 321 -27.46 -1.42 -2.51
CA LEU A 321 -27.09 -2.63 -3.23
C LEU A 321 -26.62 -3.77 -2.32
N VAL A 322 -25.82 -3.48 -1.30
CA VAL A 322 -25.29 -4.52 -0.43
C VAL A 322 -26.30 -4.86 0.66
N ASP A 323 -26.86 -3.88 1.34
CA ASP A 323 -27.88 -4.10 2.37
C ASP A 323 -29.17 -4.74 1.84
N THR A 324 -29.44 -4.56 0.54
CA THR A 324 -30.59 -5.20 -0.13
C THR A 324 -30.28 -6.58 -0.71
N GLY A 325 -29.01 -7.01 -0.65
CA GLY A 325 -28.55 -8.29 -1.17
C GLY A 325 -28.41 -8.35 -2.69
N MET A 326 -28.48 -7.20 -3.41
CA MET A 326 -28.32 -7.15 -4.86
C MET A 326 -26.85 -7.28 -5.28
N ALA A 327 -25.92 -6.82 -4.44
CA ALA A 327 -24.48 -6.92 -4.64
C ALA A 327 -23.79 -7.40 -3.36
N SER A 328 -22.63 -8.02 -3.51
CA SER A 328 -21.82 -8.43 -2.35
C SER A 328 -20.87 -7.32 -1.86
N GLN A 329 -20.53 -6.40 -2.75
CA GLN A 329 -19.63 -5.29 -2.48
C GLN A 329 -19.87 -4.15 -3.48
N VAL A 330 -19.65 -2.93 -3.04
CA VAL A 330 -19.58 -1.73 -3.88
C VAL A 330 -18.26 -1.00 -3.62
N PHE A 331 -17.82 -0.21 -4.59
CA PHE A 331 -16.65 0.66 -4.48
C PHE A 331 -16.81 1.91 -5.36
N GLY A 332 -16.03 2.96 -5.06
CA GLY A 332 -15.87 4.14 -5.89
C GLY A 332 -14.47 4.70 -5.70
N TRP A 333 -13.79 5.00 -6.82
CA TRP A 333 -12.42 5.52 -6.81
C TRP A 333 -12.31 6.73 -7.72
N PRO A 334 -12.33 7.96 -7.18
CA PRO A 334 -11.93 9.13 -7.94
C PRO A 334 -10.42 9.10 -8.18
N VAL A 335 -9.99 9.37 -9.40
CA VAL A 335 -8.59 9.42 -9.80
C VAL A 335 -8.16 10.88 -9.89
N ALA A 336 -7.44 11.34 -8.87
CA ALA A 336 -6.80 12.64 -8.87
C ALA A 336 -5.68 12.68 -9.92
N ALA A 337 -5.74 13.67 -10.81
CA ALA A 337 -4.78 13.81 -11.89
C ALA A 337 -4.55 15.27 -12.28
N ALA A 338 -3.40 15.58 -12.88
CA ALA A 338 -3.03 16.93 -13.30
C ALA A 338 -3.88 17.46 -14.46
N LYS A 339 -4.47 16.58 -15.24
CA LYS A 339 -5.47 16.88 -16.28
C LYS A 339 -6.83 16.32 -15.83
N PRO A 340 -7.95 16.64 -16.54
CA PRO A 340 -9.23 16.00 -16.26
C PRO A 340 -9.09 14.47 -16.14
N GLY A 341 -9.45 13.95 -14.97
CA GLY A 341 -9.36 12.54 -14.62
C GLY A 341 -10.68 11.79 -14.77
N PHE A 342 -10.89 10.79 -13.94
CA PHE A 342 -12.13 10.00 -13.93
C PHE A 342 -12.43 9.45 -12.56
N VAL A 343 -13.67 9.06 -12.34
CA VAL A 343 -14.10 8.23 -11.21
C VAL A 343 -14.68 6.92 -11.73
N MET A 344 -14.40 5.83 -11.05
CA MET A 344 -15.00 4.52 -11.35
C MET A 344 -15.73 3.99 -10.12
N PHE A 345 -17.05 3.80 -10.27
CA PHE A 345 -17.88 3.07 -9.31
C PHE A 345 -18.07 1.63 -9.77
N GLY A 346 -18.25 0.73 -8.83
CA GLY A 346 -18.51 -0.66 -9.18
C GLY A 346 -19.31 -1.42 -8.15
N ALA A 347 -19.97 -2.49 -8.61
CA ALA A 347 -20.72 -3.43 -7.80
C ALA A 347 -20.34 -4.86 -8.19
N MET A 348 -19.93 -5.62 -7.18
CA MET A 348 -19.66 -7.05 -7.34
C MET A 348 -20.95 -7.83 -7.19
N VAL A 349 -21.32 -8.59 -8.22
CA VAL A 349 -22.55 -9.35 -8.28
C VAL A 349 -22.24 -10.84 -8.29
N LYS A 350 -22.97 -11.61 -7.50
CA LYS A 350 -22.78 -13.04 -7.41
C LYS A 350 -23.10 -13.72 -8.76
N LYS A 351 -22.32 -14.70 -9.12
CA LYS A 351 -22.53 -15.47 -10.36
C LYS A 351 -23.91 -16.11 -10.38
N GLY A 352 -24.65 -15.89 -11.46
CA GLY A 352 -26.00 -16.38 -11.65
C GLY A 352 -27.11 -15.44 -11.19
N ASP A 353 -26.79 -14.40 -10.43
CA ASP A 353 -27.78 -13.39 -10.08
C ASP A 353 -27.99 -12.42 -11.27
N PRO A 354 -29.15 -11.82 -11.41
CA PRO A 354 -29.45 -10.89 -12.51
C PRO A 354 -28.58 -9.62 -12.40
N ILE A 355 -27.70 -9.38 -13.38
CA ILE A 355 -26.80 -8.22 -13.40
C ILE A 355 -27.49 -6.93 -13.83
N GLU A 356 -28.50 -7.00 -14.72
CA GLU A 356 -29.22 -5.82 -15.23
C GLU A 356 -29.96 -5.01 -14.17
N PRO A 357 -30.67 -5.61 -13.20
CA PRO A 357 -31.22 -4.88 -12.07
C PRO A 357 -30.15 -4.16 -11.24
N VAL A 358 -29.00 -4.80 -11.02
CA VAL A 358 -27.88 -4.20 -10.29
C VAL A 358 -27.27 -3.02 -11.04
N LYS A 359 -27.02 -3.19 -12.35
CA LYS A 359 -26.56 -2.10 -13.22
C LYS A 359 -27.53 -0.93 -13.16
N LYS A 360 -28.81 -1.19 -13.33
CA LYS A 360 -29.83 -0.17 -13.27
C LYS A 360 -29.83 0.55 -11.91
N LYS A 361 -29.77 -0.21 -10.83
CA LYS A 361 -29.79 0.34 -9.46
C LYS A 361 -28.53 1.13 -9.17
N LEU A 362 -27.33 0.61 -9.55
CA LEU A 362 -26.05 1.30 -9.39
C LEU A 362 -26.06 2.65 -10.10
N ILE A 363 -26.44 2.65 -11.38
CA ILE A 363 -26.53 3.87 -12.17
C ILE A 363 -27.54 4.86 -11.57
N GLU A 364 -28.71 4.36 -11.18
CA GLU A 364 -29.75 5.17 -10.57
C GLU A 364 -29.27 5.87 -9.29
N GLU A 365 -28.55 5.15 -8.44
CA GLU A 365 -28.03 5.76 -7.20
C GLU A 365 -26.95 6.76 -7.49
N ILE A 366 -26.01 6.51 -8.41
CA ILE A 366 -24.97 7.48 -8.74
C ILE A 366 -25.57 8.77 -9.33
N GLU A 367 -26.42 8.66 -10.33
CA GLU A 367 -26.89 9.85 -11.09
C GLU A 367 -28.04 10.61 -10.43
N ASN A 368 -28.82 9.98 -9.55
CA ASN A 368 -30.02 10.60 -9.01
C ASN A 368 -30.10 10.65 -7.48
N ALA A 369 -29.16 10.06 -6.73
CA ALA A 369 -29.21 10.07 -5.27
C ALA A 369 -29.27 11.48 -4.70
N PHE A 370 -28.43 12.37 -5.21
CA PHE A 370 -28.35 13.76 -4.75
C PHE A 370 -29.57 14.60 -5.18
N ALA A 371 -30.11 14.37 -6.36
CA ALA A 371 -31.35 15.03 -6.81
C ALA A 371 -32.58 14.58 -6.00
N ARG A 372 -32.62 13.33 -5.54
CA ARG A 372 -33.69 12.81 -4.69
C ARG A 372 -33.57 13.26 -3.24
N SER A 373 -32.36 13.35 -2.76
CA SER A 373 -32.02 13.74 -1.37
C SER A 373 -30.69 14.43 -1.39
N SER A 374 -30.68 15.73 -1.21
CA SER A 374 -29.45 16.51 -1.06
C SER A 374 -28.53 15.90 -0.02
N VAL A 375 -27.25 16.17 -0.13
CA VAL A 375 -26.27 15.78 0.86
C VAL A 375 -26.67 16.30 2.23
N THR A 376 -26.70 15.44 3.21
CA THR A 376 -26.99 15.82 4.60
C THR A 376 -25.73 16.34 5.29
N GLU A 377 -25.92 17.16 6.32
CA GLU A 377 -24.80 17.61 7.17
C GLU A 377 -24.07 16.42 7.82
N GLU A 378 -24.79 15.34 8.13
CA GLU A 378 -24.20 14.13 8.70
C GLU A 378 -23.25 13.44 7.71
N GLU A 379 -23.67 13.25 6.44
CA GLU A 379 -22.84 12.68 5.39
C GLU A 379 -21.61 13.56 5.12
N LEU A 380 -21.81 14.87 5.00
CA LEU A 380 -20.71 15.80 4.80
C LEU A 380 -19.71 15.79 5.97
N ASN A 381 -20.20 15.86 7.20
CA ASN A 381 -19.34 15.91 8.38
C ASN A 381 -18.56 14.60 8.57
N ARG A 382 -19.15 13.46 8.20
CA ARG A 382 -18.45 12.17 8.19
C ARG A 382 -17.27 12.21 7.22
N GLN A 383 -17.49 12.58 5.97
CA GLN A 383 -16.43 12.68 4.97
C GLN A 383 -15.33 13.67 5.37
N LYS A 384 -15.70 14.83 5.90
CA LYS A 384 -14.71 15.79 6.41
C LYS A 384 -13.86 15.22 7.54
N ALA A 385 -14.49 14.51 8.46
CA ALA A 385 -13.79 13.90 9.59
C ALA A 385 -12.84 12.77 9.13
N ASP A 386 -13.27 11.94 8.18
CA ASP A 386 -12.43 10.89 7.59
C ASP A 386 -11.22 11.47 6.87
N GLN A 387 -11.42 12.49 6.04
CA GLN A 387 -10.34 13.17 5.33
C GLN A 387 -9.38 13.87 6.32
N GLU A 388 -9.90 14.57 7.31
CA GLU A 388 -9.07 15.22 8.34
C GLU A 388 -8.21 14.20 9.10
N MET A 389 -8.80 13.07 9.48
CA MET A 389 -8.07 11.96 10.10
C MET A 389 -6.96 11.42 9.18
N MET A 390 -7.23 11.24 7.89
CA MET A 390 -6.23 10.80 6.91
C MET A 390 -5.08 11.79 6.81
N PHE A 391 -5.34 13.08 6.67
CA PHE A 391 -4.32 14.13 6.64
C PHE A 391 -3.46 14.15 7.89
N GLU A 392 -4.07 14.07 9.08
CA GLU A 392 -3.35 14.05 10.35
C GLU A 392 -2.47 12.80 10.47
N ARG A 393 -2.99 11.65 10.05
CA ARG A 393 -2.26 10.38 10.06
C ARG A 393 -1.05 10.44 9.13
N THR A 394 -1.23 10.87 7.90
CA THR A 394 -0.14 11.01 6.93
C THR A 394 0.95 11.96 7.45
N LEU A 395 0.58 13.11 8.00
CA LEU A 395 1.53 14.05 8.62
C LEU A 395 2.24 13.46 9.84
N SER A 396 1.62 12.53 10.55
CA SER A 396 2.21 11.89 11.74
C SER A 396 3.22 10.79 11.41
N ASP A 397 3.27 10.35 10.16
CA ASP A 397 4.25 9.38 9.67
C ASP A 397 5.17 9.99 8.60
N PRO A 398 6.42 10.35 8.95
CA PRO A 398 7.33 10.97 7.99
C PRO A 398 7.64 10.11 6.76
N GLU A 399 7.59 8.78 6.87
CA GLU A 399 7.79 7.90 5.73
C GLU A 399 6.60 7.94 4.77
N GLU A 400 5.38 7.75 5.31
CA GLU A 400 4.13 7.82 4.55
C GLU A 400 4.00 9.20 3.89
N PHE A 401 4.17 10.27 4.66
CA PHE A 401 4.15 11.64 4.15
C PHE A 401 5.17 11.89 3.04
N GLY A 402 6.44 11.45 3.25
CA GLY A 402 7.51 11.66 2.28
C GLY A 402 7.24 10.99 0.92
N VAL A 403 6.45 9.91 0.89
CA VAL A 403 6.06 9.20 -0.34
C VAL A 403 4.78 9.78 -0.93
N GLU A 404 3.78 10.07 -0.09
CA GLU A 404 2.47 10.62 -0.49
C GLU A 404 2.59 11.97 -1.21
N LEU A 405 3.54 12.81 -0.79
CA LEU A 405 3.83 14.06 -1.49
C LEU A 405 4.12 13.89 -2.98
N SER A 406 4.51 12.70 -3.43
CA SER A 406 4.78 12.45 -4.86
C SER A 406 3.56 12.71 -5.73
N ASP A 407 2.36 12.43 -5.25
CA ASP A 407 1.13 12.63 -6.00
C ASP A 407 0.78 14.13 -6.10
N TYR A 408 0.93 14.89 -5.03
CA TYR A 408 0.75 16.34 -5.05
C TYR A 408 1.85 17.07 -5.86
N ILE A 409 3.09 16.58 -5.79
CA ILE A 409 4.20 17.05 -6.64
C ILE A 409 3.86 16.84 -8.13
N ALA A 410 3.23 15.73 -8.47
CA ALA A 410 2.77 15.43 -9.84
C ALA A 410 1.70 16.39 -10.33
N LEU A 411 0.87 16.93 -9.43
CA LEU A 411 -0.11 17.98 -9.73
C LEU A 411 0.55 19.35 -9.96
N GLY A 412 1.82 19.53 -9.58
CA GLY A 412 2.63 20.72 -9.84
C GLY A 412 3.30 21.35 -8.62
N ASP A 413 2.79 21.11 -7.42
CA ASP A 413 3.38 21.67 -6.19
C ASP A 413 3.02 20.83 -4.96
N TRP A 414 4.01 20.49 -4.14
CA TRP A 414 3.83 19.70 -2.93
C TRP A 414 2.88 20.36 -1.89
N ARG A 415 2.76 21.70 -1.92
CA ARG A 415 1.89 22.45 -1.01
C ARG A 415 0.41 22.23 -1.27
N LEU A 416 0.07 21.62 -2.41
CA LEU A 416 -1.30 21.24 -2.71
C LEU A 416 -1.88 20.25 -1.69
N PHE A 417 -1.05 19.46 -1.01
CA PHE A 417 -1.48 18.67 0.14
C PHE A 417 -2.20 19.51 1.21
N PHE A 418 -1.66 20.68 1.52
CA PHE A 418 -2.26 21.56 2.50
C PHE A 418 -3.45 22.36 1.94
N VAL A 419 -3.41 22.68 0.65
CA VAL A 419 -4.52 23.31 -0.04
C VAL A 419 -5.74 22.39 -0.05
N ASP A 420 -5.55 21.14 -0.41
CA ASP A 420 -6.55 20.09 -0.38
C ASP A 420 -7.22 19.98 1.01
N ARG A 421 -6.41 19.84 2.06
CA ARG A 421 -6.91 19.86 3.44
C ARG A 421 -7.81 21.08 3.75
N GLU A 422 -7.43 22.28 3.32
CA GLU A 422 -8.22 23.47 3.59
C GLU A 422 -9.45 23.57 2.66
N GLN A 423 -9.38 23.05 1.44
CA GLN A 423 -10.54 22.98 0.53
C GLN A 423 -11.61 22.04 1.07
N VAL A 424 -11.24 20.83 1.51
CA VAL A 424 -12.13 19.83 2.11
C VAL A 424 -12.96 20.43 3.24
N LYS A 425 -12.35 21.22 4.14
CA LYS A 425 -13.07 21.91 5.24
C LYS A 425 -14.17 22.86 4.77
N ASN A 426 -14.00 23.45 3.58
CA ASN A 426 -14.87 24.48 3.07
C ASN A 426 -15.95 23.97 2.11
N VAL A 427 -15.92 22.70 1.71
CA VAL A 427 -16.96 22.09 0.88
C VAL A 427 -18.32 22.14 1.59
N THR A 428 -19.36 22.44 0.82
CA THR A 428 -20.76 22.51 1.29
C THR A 428 -21.63 21.46 0.60
N PRO A 429 -22.76 21.05 1.22
CA PRO A 429 -23.69 20.12 0.58
C PRO A 429 -24.14 20.59 -0.81
N ALA A 430 -24.41 21.87 -0.98
CA ALA A 430 -24.84 22.43 -2.26
C ALA A 430 -23.78 22.34 -3.35
N GLN A 431 -22.50 22.45 -3.01
CA GLN A 431 -21.40 22.26 -3.96
C GLN A 431 -21.29 20.79 -4.38
N ILE A 432 -21.46 19.85 -3.44
CA ILE A 432 -21.44 18.41 -3.73
C ILE A 432 -22.62 18.04 -4.64
N ASP A 433 -23.82 18.50 -4.31
CA ASP A 433 -25.02 18.30 -5.15
C ASP A 433 -24.82 18.87 -6.57
N ALA A 434 -24.23 20.07 -6.67
CA ALA A 434 -23.95 20.72 -7.94
C ALA A 434 -22.89 20.01 -8.77
N ALA A 435 -21.82 19.53 -8.12
CA ALA A 435 -20.75 18.77 -8.76
C ALA A 435 -21.27 17.41 -9.27
N ALA A 436 -22.02 16.70 -8.46
CA ALA A 436 -22.66 15.45 -8.87
C ALA A 436 -23.60 15.66 -10.06
N ALA A 437 -24.45 16.68 -10.02
CA ALA A 437 -25.36 17.03 -11.12
C ALA A 437 -24.62 17.43 -12.41
N LYS A 438 -23.41 17.96 -12.30
CA LYS A 438 -22.56 18.37 -13.41
C LYS A 438 -21.82 17.21 -14.07
N TYR A 439 -21.25 16.29 -13.27
CA TYR A 439 -20.30 15.30 -13.75
C TYR A 439 -20.87 13.88 -13.78
N PHE A 440 -21.71 13.49 -12.83
CA PHE A 440 -22.30 12.16 -12.77
C PHE A 440 -23.56 12.13 -13.60
N VAL A 441 -23.37 12.36 -14.88
CA VAL A 441 -24.45 12.44 -15.83
C VAL A 441 -24.27 11.38 -16.91
N ARG A 442 -25.37 10.98 -17.43
CA ARG A 442 -25.49 9.92 -18.39
C ARG A 442 -24.54 10.06 -19.59
N ASP A 443 -24.39 11.25 -20.18
CA ASP A 443 -23.56 11.48 -21.39
C ASP A 443 -22.04 11.53 -21.10
N ASN A 444 -21.65 11.57 -19.83
CA ASN A 444 -20.27 11.47 -19.36
C ASN A 444 -19.91 10.05 -18.85
N ARG A 445 -20.87 9.12 -18.97
CA ARG A 445 -20.79 7.79 -18.39
C ARG A 445 -20.16 6.76 -19.32
N VAL A 446 -19.28 5.95 -18.77
CA VAL A 446 -18.81 4.72 -19.40
C VAL A 446 -19.27 3.55 -18.55
N VAL A 447 -20.01 2.62 -19.14
CA VAL A 447 -20.45 1.40 -18.47
C VAL A 447 -19.58 0.24 -18.88
N GLY A 448 -18.99 -0.42 -17.91
CA GLY A 448 -18.24 -1.65 -18.09
C GLY A 448 -18.94 -2.82 -17.43
N LEU A 449 -19.10 -3.89 -18.14
CA LEU A 449 -19.78 -5.07 -17.65
C LEU A 449 -18.89 -6.29 -17.87
N PHE A 450 -18.70 -7.05 -16.84
CA PHE A 450 -18.54 -8.47 -17.00
C PHE A 450 -19.94 -9.05 -17.25
N VAL A 451 -20.68 -8.65 -18.38
CA VAL A 451 -22.01 -8.92 -19.03
C VAL A 451 -22.98 -7.72 -19.11
N PRO A 452 -23.86 -7.48 -20.16
CA PRO A 452 -24.22 -6.20 -20.81
C PRO A 452 -25.43 -5.32 -20.42
N ASP A 453 -25.48 -4.00 -20.78
CA ASP A 453 -26.34 -3.07 -21.56
C ASP A 453 -26.39 -1.50 -21.28
N ASP A 454 -27.17 -0.65 -21.94
CA ASP A 454 -27.16 0.64 -22.63
C ASP A 454 -27.61 1.99 -21.99
N HIS A 455 -27.10 3.18 -22.44
CA HIS A 455 -27.59 4.51 -22.97
C HIS A 455 -27.15 5.88 -22.36
N PRO A 456 -27.08 7.04 -23.09
CA PRO A 456 -26.16 8.19 -22.97
C PRO A 456 -26.59 9.64 -22.61
N LYS A 457 -25.66 10.55 -21.96
CA LYS A 457 -25.75 12.03 -21.75
C LYS A 457 -24.41 12.73 -21.44
N ARG A 458 -24.27 14.05 -21.55
CA ARG A 458 -22.99 14.82 -21.61
C ARG A 458 -22.70 15.76 -20.44
N ALA A 459 -21.40 15.98 -20.14
CA ALA A 459 -20.94 17.02 -19.21
C ALA A 459 -19.75 17.81 -19.76
N GLU A 460 -19.66 19.08 -19.39
CA GLU A 460 -18.47 19.90 -19.61
C GLU A 460 -17.57 19.84 -18.38
N ILE A 461 -16.29 19.65 -18.60
CA ILE A 461 -15.29 19.61 -17.52
C ILE A 461 -14.56 20.96 -17.51
N ALA A 462 -14.57 21.61 -16.34
CA ALA A 462 -13.90 22.88 -16.16
C ALA A 462 -12.37 22.75 -16.32
N GLN A 463 -11.76 23.78 -16.88
CA GLN A 463 -10.30 23.88 -16.88
C GLN A 463 -9.80 24.20 -15.46
N ALA A 464 -8.73 23.55 -15.06
CA ALA A 464 -8.11 23.79 -13.76
C ALA A 464 -7.32 25.10 -13.74
N PRO A 465 -7.31 25.83 -12.64
CA PRO A 465 -6.35 26.90 -12.41
C PRO A 465 -4.92 26.35 -12.33
N SER A 466 -3.92 27.21 -12.36
CA SER A 466 -2.55 26.81 -12.06
C SER A 466 -2.40 26.44 -10.59
N ALA A 467 -1.42 25.57 -10.27
CA ALA A 467 -1.10 25.24 -8.87
C ALA A 467 -0.74 26.51 -8.07
N GLU A 468 0.05 27.42 -8.65
CA GLU A 468 0.44 28.68 -8.02
C GLU A 468 -0.77 29.58 -7.75
N GLU A 469 -1.68 29.69 -8.70
CA GLU A 469 -2.93 30.44 -8.55
C GLU A 469 -3.79 29.84 -7.42
N LEU A 470 -3.91 28.50 -7.38
CA LEU A 470 -4.66 27.81 -6.34
C LEU A 470 -4.04 28.04 -4.95
N ILE A 471 -2.74 27.84 -4.80
CA ILE A 471 -2.02 28.03 -3.54
C ILE A 471 -2.11 29.49 -3.05
N SER A 472 -2.10 30.47 -3.96
CA SER A 472 -2.18 31.89 -3.60
C SER A 472 -3.49 32.28 -2.89
N ARG A 473 -4.52 31.47 -3.00
CA ARG A 473 -5.83 31.67 -2.36
C ARG A 473 -5.85 31.28 -0.87
N PHE A 474 -4.77 30.64 -0.36
CA PHE A 474 -4.73 30.07 0.98
C PHE A 474 -3.62 30.69 1.83
N THR A 475 -3.90 30.77 3.12
CA THR A 475 -2.89 31.15 4.13
C THR A 475 -2.52 29.92 4.93
N PHE A 476 -1.24 29.59 4.93
CA PHE A 476 -0.71 28.41 5.62
C PHE A 476 -0.33 28.75 7.07
N LYS A 477 -0.53 27.80 7.97
CA LYS A 477 -0.10 27.93 9.37
C LYS A 477 1.35 27.47 9.49
N GLU A 478 2.17 28.25 10.16
CA GLU A 478 3.51 27.84 10.59
C GLU A 478 3.39 27.16 11.97
N THR A 479 3.09 25.87 11.97
CA THR A 479 3.04 25.08 13.21
C THR A 479 4.09 23.99 13.14
N GLY A 480 5.14 24.12 13.94
CA GLY A 480 6.07 23.03 14.24
C GLY A 480 5.66 22.37 15.54
N ALA A 481 5.29 21.09 15.53
CA ALA A 481 5.14 20.34 16.78
C ALA A 481 6.53 19.93 17.29
N GLU A 482 6.83 20.24 18.54
CA GLU A 482 7.99 19.64 19.21
C GLU A 482 7.72 18.15 19.40
N VAL A 483 8.63 17.29 18.98
CA VAL A 483 8.55 15.85 19.14
C VAL A 483 9.81 15.32 19.81
N GLU A 484 9.64 14.24 20.57
CA GLU A 484 10.74 13.57 21.21
C GLU A 484 11.63 12.86 20.21
N ALA A 485 12.98 13.05 20.30
CA ALA A 485 13.95 12.20 19.62
C ALA A 485 14.02 10.85 20.36
N PHE A 486 13.11 9.95 20.02
CA PHE A 486 12.98 8.67 20.71
C PHE A 486 14.12 7.69 20.35
N ASP A 487 14.85 7.21 21.35
CA ASP A 487 15.81 6.11 21.18
C ASP A 487 15.06 4.77 21.08
N SER A 488 15.02 4.19 19.88
CA SER A 488 14.39 2.87 19.62
C SER A 488 15.27 1.67 19.96
N SER A 489 16.35 1.85 20.74
CA SER A 489 17.15 0.74 21.22
C SER A 489 16.32 -0.18 22.13
N GLN A 490 16.65 -1.48 22.11
CA GLN A 490 15.97 -2.48 22.93
C GLN A 490 16.05 -2.14 24.42
N ASP A 491 17.21 -1.62 24.86
CA ASP A 491 17.44 -1.21 26.24
C ASP A 491 16.53 -0.06 26.68
N ASN A 492 16.35 0.94 25.81
CA ASN A 492 15.50 2.07 26.10
C ASN A 492 14.02 1.67 26.07
N ILE A 493 13.61 0.85 25.11
CA ILE A 493 12.23 0.34 25.05
C ILE A 493 11.90 -0.44 26.32
N ASP A 494 12.75 -1.42 26.72
CA ASP A 494 12.54 -2.19 27.95
C ASP A 494 12.53 -1.30 29.21
N LYS A 495 13.47 -0.34 29.30
CA LYS A 495 13.59 0.56 30.45
C LYS A 495 12.39 1.51 30.58
N ARG A 496 11.87 2.01 29.47
CA ARG A 496 10.77 2.98 29.45
C ARG A 496 9.39 2.35 29.57
N THR A 497 9.27 1.06 29.18
CA THR A 497 7.99 0.37 29.22
C THR A 497 7.63 -0.01 30.66
N GLN A 498 6.46 0.39 31.08
CA GLN A 498 5.85 -0.03 32.35
C GLN A 498 5.03 -1.29 32.08
N ILE A 499 5.34 -2.38 32.79
CA ILE A 499 4.54 -3.60 32.74
C ILE A 499 3.65 -3.63 33.99
N ILE A 500 2.34 -3.68 33.75
CA ILE A 500 1.33 -3.82 34.81
C ILE A 500 0.51 -5.08 34.56
N GLU A 501 -0.07 -5.63 35.62
CA GLU A 501 -1.00 -6.76 35.53
C GLU A 501 -2.28 -6.42 36.30
N VAL A 502 -3.41 -6.54 35.63
CA VAL A 502 -4.75 -6.27 36.20
C VAL A 502 -5.65 -7.41 35.78
N GLY A 503 -6.28 -8.11 36.74
CA GLY A 503 -7.31 -9.12 36.49
C GLY A 503 -6.84 -10.27 35.59
N GLY A 504 -5.53 -10.60 35.54
CA GLY A 504 -4.97 -11.62 34.64
C GLY A 504 -4.60 -11.13 33.24
N VAL A 505 -4.77 -9.84 32.98
CA VAL A 505 -4.32 -9.18 31.73
C VAL A 505 -3.01 -8.44 32.00
N LYS A 506 -1.96 -8.80 31.26
CA LYS A 506 -0.66 -8.11 31.31
C LYS A 506 -0.65 -7.00 30.27
N THR A 507 -0.28 -5.81 30.70
CA THR A 507 -0.26 -4.62 29.85
C THR A 507 1.12 -3.99 29.82
N ALA A 508 1.64 -3.71 28.63
CA ALA A 508 2.86 -2.94 28.39
C ALA A 508 2.49 -1.51 28.00
N LEU A 509 2.95 -0.53 28.76
CA LEU A 509 2.71 0.89 28.56
C LEU A 509 4.03 1.57 28.21
N LEU A 510 4.18 2.08 26.98
CA LEU A 510 5.35 2.82 26.52
C LEU A 510 4.97 4.25 26.13
N PRO A 511 4.91 5.17 27.11
CA PRO A 511 4.63 6.57 26.83
C PRO A 511 5.85 7.25 26.17
N LYS A 512 5.58 8.01 25.11
CA LYS A 512 6.56 8.85 24.41
C LYS A 512 5.83 9.94 23.62
N GLN A 513 6.47 11.07 23.38
CA GLN A 513 5.90 12.11 22.52
C GLN A 513 5.99 11.69 21.05
N THR A 514 4.89 11.83 20.34
CA THR A 514 4.80 11.52 18.91
C THR A 514 4.24 12.71 18.15
N ARG A 515 4.57 12.81 16.86
CA ARG A 515 3.91 13.80 16.01
C ARG A 515 2.43 13.47 15.89
N GLY A 516 1.55 14.49 16.03
CA GLY A 516 0.09 14.28 16.06
C GLY A 516 -0.42 13.59 17.31
N ASN A 517 0.42 13.49 18.37
CA ASN A 517 0.08 12.87 19.67
C ASN A 517 -0.48 11.44 19.51
N THR A 518 -0.01 10.71 18.50
CA THR A 518 -0.53 9.39 18.12
C THR A 518 -0.29 8.34 19.19
N VAL A 519 -1.25 7.44 19.35
CA VAL A 519 -1.20 6.29 20.24
C VAL A 519 -1.63 5.03 19.52
N VAL A 520 -0.82 3.99 19.61
CA VAL A 520 -1.14 2.67 19.09
C VAL A 520 -1.53 1.75 20.23
N VAL A 521 -2.68 1.09 20.08
CA VAL A 521 -3.18 0.09 21.03
C VAL A 521 -3.28 -1.26 20.33
N LYS A 522 -2.72 -2.30 20.94
CA LYS A 522 -2.83 -3.70 20.51
C LYS A 522 -3.32 -4.55 21.66
N MET A 523 -4.30 -5.38 21.38
CA MET A 523 -4.91 -6.26 22.39
C MET A 523 -4.99 -7.70 21.84
N ARG A 524 -4.78 -8.66 22.71
CA ARG A 524 -5.00 -10.09 22.45
C ARG A 524 -5.57 -10.73 23.69
N PHE A 525 -6.74 -11.36 23.56
CA PHE A 525 -7.35 -12.12 24.65
C PHE A 525 -7.28 -13.62 24.35
N ASN A 526 -6.90 -14.38 25.32
CA ASN A 526 -6.81 -15.84 25.25
C ASN A 526 -8.18 -16.44 25.61
N VAL A 527 -8.81 -17.10 24.65
CA VAL A 527 -10.18 -17.61 24.80
C VAL A 527 -10.31 -19.02 24.22
N GLY A 528 -11.26 -19.78 24.74
CA GLY A 528 -11.67 -21.08 24.22
C GLY A 528 -10.67 -22.22 24.46
N ASN A 529 -11.03 -23.37 23.95
CA ASN A 529 -10.29 -24.64 24.01
C ASN A 529 -10.39 -25.37 22.67
N ASN A 530 -9.85 -26.57 22.59
CA ASN A 530 -9.83 -27.34 21.35
C ASN A 530 -11.21 -27.53 20.70
N LYS A 531 -12.25 -27.76 21.52
CA LYS A 531 -13.63 -27.96 21.04
C LYS A 531 -14.23 -26.67 20.45
N GLU A 532 -14.01 -25.54 21.16
CA GLU A 532 -14.64 -24.28 20.80
C GLU A 532 -13.95 -23.59 19.61
N LEU A 533 -12.68 -23.91 19.36
CA LEU A 533 -11.88 -23.37 18.27
C LEU A 533 -11.78 -24.30 17.05
N ALA A 534 -12.39 -25.47 17.12
CA ALA A 534 -12.33 -26.49 16.07
C ALA A 534 -13.02 -26.09 14.75
N ARG A 535 -13.95 -25.16 14.79
CA ARG A 535 -14.61 -24.56 13.61
C ARG A 535 -14.17 -23.12 13.48
N SER A 536 -13.23 -22.85 12.57
CA SER A 536 -12.59 -21.54 12.43
C SER A 536 -13.57 -20.43 11.99
N ALA A 537 -14.64 -20.79 11.28
CA ALA A 537 -15.69 -19.89 10.82
C ALA A 537 -16.46 -19.20 11.99
N ILE A 538 -16.63 -19.87 13.13
CA ILE A 538 -17.40 -19.31 14.27
C ILE A 538 -16.65 -18.15 14.93
N PRO A 539 -15.38 -18.31 15.43
CA PRO A 539 -14.64 -17.20 16.01
C PRO A 539 -14.37 -16.09 14.99
N MET A 540 -14.14 -16.42 13.72
CA MET A 540 -13.94 -15.45 12.64
C MET A 540 -15.16 -14.54 12.47
N LEU A 541 -16.35 -15.12 12.28
CA LEU A 541 -17.59 -14.34 12.16
C LEU A 541 -17.93 -13.62 13.48
N SER A 542 -17.70 -14.27 14.64
CA SER A 542 -17.96 -13.63 15.93
C SER A 542 -17.11 -12.38 16.15
N GLY A 543 -15.82 -12.45 15.81
CA GLY A 543 -14.93 -11.29 15.91
C GLY A 543 -15.34 -10.15 14.96
N ALA A 544 -15.70 -10.48 13.71
CA ALA A 544 -16.14 -9.50 12.73
C ALA A 544 -17.50 -8.87 13.08
N MET A 545 -18.37 -9.60 13.78
CA MET A 545 -19.67 -9.10 14.23
C MET A 545 -19.57 -8.04 15.33
N LEU A 546 -18.44 -7.91 16.05
CA LEU A 546 -18.23 -6.86 17.04
C LEU A 546 -18.41 -5.46 16.47
N MET A 547 -18.08 -5.26 15.21
CA MET A 547 -18.20 -3.99 14.46
C MET A 547 -19.56 -3.82 13.76
N ARG A 548 -20.53 -4.73 13.98
CA ARG A 548 -21.78 -4.76 13.22
C ARG A 548 -23.00 -4.27 14.00
N GLY A 549 -22.84 -3.83 15.21
CA GLY A 549 -23.86 -3.24 16.07
C GLY A 549 -23.71 -3.60 17.52
N THR A 550 -24.01 -2.64 18.42
CA THR A 550 -24.12 -2.82 19.86
C THR A 550 -25.59 -2.71 20.28
N LYS A 551 -25.86 -2.76 21.57
CA LYS A 551 -27.20 -2.48 22.11
C LYS A 551 -27.63 -1.03 21.91
N THR A 552 -26.68 -0.12 21.74
CA THR A 552 -26.89 1.33 21.66
C THR A 552 -26.58 1.91 20.30
N MET A 553 -25.72 1.25 19.50
CA MET A 553 -25.22 1.77 18.22
C MET A 553 -25.50 0.79 17.07
N THR A 554 -25.90 1.34 15.94
CA THR A 554 -25.90 0.64 14.65
C THR A 554 -24.47 0.52 14.11
N ARG A 555 -24.29 -0.23 13.03
CA ARG A 555 -23.02 -0.35 12.34
C ARG A 555 -22.48 1.01 11.86
N ASP A 556 -23.33 1.82 11.24
CA ASP A 556 -22.97 3.15 10.75
C ASP A 556 -22.52 4.06 11.90
N GLN A 557 -23.25 4.02 13.04
CA GLN A 557 -22.88 4.78 14.23
C GLN A 557 -21.56 4.30 14.87
N ILE A 558 -21.22 3.03 14.75
CA ILE A 558 -19.91 2.52 15.17
C ILE A 558 -18.81 3.10 14.27
N GLU A 559 -19.01 3.12 12.95
CA GLU A 559 -18.07 3.71 12.01
C GLU A 559 -17.88 5.21 12.28
N ASP A 560 -19.00 5.94 12.46
CA ASP A 560 -18.95 7.35 12.86
C ASP A 560 -18.19 7.56 14.18
N ALA A 561 -18.39 6.67 15.15
CA ALA A 561 -17.69 6.73 16.44
C ALA A 561 -16.19 6.43 16.29
N PHE A 562 -15.80 5.50 15.40
CA PHE A 562 -14.39 5.28 15.05
C PHE A 562 -13.77 6.54 14.47
N THR A 563 -14.43 7.15 13.50
CA THR A 563 -13.98 8.40 12.87
C THR A 563 -13.91 9.54 13.90
N ALA A 564 -14.97 9.74 14.71
CA ALA A 564 -15.01 10.78 15.72
C ALA A 564 -13.92 10.64 16.78
N ASN A 565 -13.47 9.42 17.06
CA ASN A 565 -12.37 9.14 17.98
C ASN A 565 -11.02 8.93 17.24
N LYS A 566 -10.94 9.31 15.96
CA LYS A 566 -9.74 9.15 15.11
C LYS A 566 -9.13 7.75 15.17
N MET A 567 -9.99 6.75 15.27
CA MET A 567 -9.56 5.35 15.33
C MET A 567 -9.36 4.78 13.93
N ASP A 568 -8.15 4.30 13.67
CA ASP A 568 -7.84 3.53 12.48
C ASP A 568 -7.49 2.09 12.88
N GLY A 569 -8.19 1.11 12.32
CA GLY A 569 -7.97 -0.30 12.57
C GLY A 569 -9.18 -1.08 13.05
N SER A 570 -9.01 -1.90 14.07
CA SER A 570 -10.05 -2.78 14.63
C SER A 570 -10.11 -2.64 16.15
N PRO A 571 -11.15 -3.14 16.82
CA PRO A 571 -11.22 -3.11 18.30
C PRO A 571 -10.02 -3.75 19.00
N PHE A 572 -9.35 -4.71 18.36
CA PHE A 572 -8.17 -5.37 18.92
C PHE A 572 -6.85 -4.68 18.55
N SER A 573 -6.86 -3.79 17.57
CA SER A 573 -5.65 -3.16 17.08
C SER A 573 -5.99 -1.85 16.37
N PHE A 574 -5.76 -0.74 17.02
CA PHE A 574 -6.06 0.57 16.47
C PHE A 574 -4.98 1.60 16.79
N THR A 575 -4.97 2.65 15.99
CA THR A 575 -4.25 3.89 16.25
C THR A 575 -5.28 4.99 16.50
N THR A 576 -4.99 5.89 17.43
CA THR A 576 -5.74 7.12 17.71
C THR A 576 -4.77 8.19 18.19
N ASP A 577 -5.24 9.31 18.68
CA ASP A 577 -4.40 10.29 19.35
C ASP A 577 -4.69 10.37 20.87
N ARG A 578 -3.85 11.13 21.58
CA ARG A 578 -3.93 11.29 23.04
C ARG A 578 -5.29 11.82 23.49
N GLU A 579 -5.85 12.77 22.76
CA GLU A 579 -7.11 13.44 23.12
C GLU A 579 -8.30 12.46 23.08
N HIS A 580 -8.29 11.57 22.09
CA HIS A 580 -9.40 10.64 21.82
C HIS A 580 -9.22 9.26 22.48
N LEU A 581 -8.05 8.98 23.04
CA LEU A 581 -7.70 7.64 23.53
C LEU A 581 -8.69 7.09 24.56
N ALA A 582 -9.09 7.89 25.55
CA ALA A 582 -10.06 7.48 26.59
C ALA A 582 -11.41 7.11 25.97
N ALA A 583 -11.92 7.97 25.07
CA ALA A 583 -13.17 7.70 24.35
C ALA A 583 -13.07 6.48 23.42
N ALA A 584 -11.91 6.27 22.77
CA ALA A 584 -11.64 5.09 21.96
C ALA A 584 -11.64 3.80 22.80
N LEU A 585 -11.00 3.79 23.97
CA LEU A 585 -11.00 2.64 24.89
C LEU A 585 -12.41 2.32 25.40
N LYS A 586 -13.18 3.32 25.74
CA LYS A 586 -14.59 3.16 26.13
C LYS A 586 -15.43 2.58 25.02
N LEU A 587 -15.27 3.07 23.78
CA LEU A 587 -15.95 2.52 22.60
C LEU A 587 -15.57 1.04 22.39
N VAL A 588 -14.29 0.70 22.48
CA VAL A 588 -13.82 -0.69 22.38
C VAL A 588 -14.43 -1.56 23.46
N GLY A 589 -14.50 -1.05 24.71
CA GLY A 589 -15.18 -1.74 25.82
C GLY A 589 -16.65 -2.01 25.52
N GLU A 590 -17.38 -1.05 24.96
CA GLU A 590 -18.76 -1.24 24.53
C GLU A 590 -18.88 -2.30 23.43
N LEU A 591 -18.01 -2.24 22.41
CA LEU A 591 -17.99 -3.25 21.35
C LEU A 591 -17.73 -4.66 21.87
N PHE A 592 -16.85 -4.81 22.84
CA PHE A 592 -16.55 -6.12 23.45
C PHE A 592 -17.65 -6.64 24.36
N THR A 593 -18.38 -5.77 25.06
CA THR A 593 -19.33 -6.16 26.10
C THR A 593 -20.79 -6.05 25.70
N GLN A 594 -21.11 -5.17 24.75
CA GLN A 594 -22.50 -4.80 24.41
C GLN A 594 -22.88 -5.15 22.96
N SER A 595 -22.04 -5.90 22.23
CA SER A 595 -22.38 -6.34 20.86
C SER A 595 -23.71 -7.07 20.82
N SER A 596 -24.56 -6.68 19.88
CA SER A 596 -25.94 -7.17 19.76
C SER A 596 -26.12 -8.30 18.74
N TYR A 597 -25.16 -8.42 17.82
CA TYR A 597 -25.18 -9.42 16.74
C TYR A 597 -26.51 -9.38 15.96
N PRO A 598 -26.80 -8.28 15.24
CA PRO A 598 -28.02 -8.17 14.44
C PRO A 598 -28.07 -9.24 13.35
N GLU A 599 -29.23 -9.84 13.15
CA GLU A 599 -29.40 -10.96 12.20
C GLU A 599 -29.09 -10.53 10.75
N LYS A 600 -29.59 -9.37 10.32
CA LYS A 600 -29.33 -8.82 8.99
C LYS A 600 -27.83 -8.62 8.75
N GLU A 601 -27.11 -8.07 9.72
CA GLU A 601 -25.65 -7.86 9.62
C GLU A 601 -24.90 -9.20 9.57
N PHE A 602 -25.37 -10.19 10.34
CA PHE A 602 -24.76 -11.53 10.30
C PHE A 602 -24.94 -12.18 8.93
N GLU A 603 -26.12 -12.16 8.35
CA GLU A 603 -26.38 -12.75 7.03
C GLU A 603 -25.60 -12.01 5.94
N THR A 604 -25.53 -10.70 6.01
CA THR A 604 -24.73 -9.88 5.10
C THR A 604 -23.24 -10.25 5.20
N LEU A 605 -22.68 -10.27 6.40
CA LEU A 605 -21.28 -10.62 6.64
C LEU A 605 -20.95 -12.04 6.16
N LYS A 606 -21.79 -13.00 6.50
CA LYS A 606 -21.65 -14.39 6.09
C LYS A 606 -21.66 -14.52 4.56
N SER A 607 -22.63 -13.87 3.91
CA SER A 607 -22.75 -13.87 2.45
C SER A 607 -21.53 -13.23 1.78
N GLN A 608 -21.06 -12.06 2.26
CA GLN A 608 -19.88 -11.38 1.77
C GLN A 608 -18.62 -12.24 1.92
N THR A 609 -18.46 -12.89 3.08
CA THR A 609 -17.30 -13.75 3.36
C THR A 609 -17.28 -14.95 2.41
N ILE A 610 -18.42 -15.63 2.23
CA ILE A 610 -18.55 -16.76 1.30
C ILE A 610 -18.30 -16.31 -0.14
N ALA A 611 -18.88 -15.19 -0.57
CA ALA A 611 -18.68 -14.65 -1.91
C ALA A 611 -17.21 -14.31 -2.16
N GLY A 612 -16.54 -13.66 -1.21
CA GLY A 612 -15.12 -13.32 -1.32
C GLY A 612 -14.19 -14.54 -1.37
N LEU A 613 -14.56 -15.64 -0.70
CA LEU A 613 -13.81 -16.90 -0.81
C LEU A 613 -14.09 -17.60 -2.15
N LYS A 614 -15.36 -17.66 -2.57
CA LYS A 614 -15.75 -18.24 -3.87
C LYS A 614 -15.10 -17.51 -5.05
N ALA A 615 -14.98 -16.20 -4.97
CA ALA A 615 -14.36 -15.39 -6.01
C ALA A 615 -12.88 -15.71 -6.27
N ARG A 616 -12.21 -16.33 -5.31
CA ARG A 616 -10.79 -16.71 -5.40
C ARG A 616 -10.58 -18.22 -5.43
N SER A 617 -11.63 -19.00 -5.49
CA SER A 617 -11.57 -20.46 -5.37
C SER A 617 -10.89 -21.15 -6.56
N ASP A 618 -10.89 -20.53 -7.72
CA ASP A 618 -10.25 -20.99 -8.96
C ASP A 618 -8.86 -20.35 -9.22
N GLU A 619 -8.39 -19.50 -8.31
CA GLU A 619 -7.07 -18.86 -8.42
C GLU A 619 -5.93 -19.87 -8.18
N PRO A 620 -4.87 -19.88 -9.04
CA PRO A 620 -3.72 -20.77 -8.85
C PRO A 620 -3.13 -20.71 -7.45
N ALA A 621 -3.08 -19.50 -6.86
CA ALA A 621 -2.59 -19.29 -5.50
C ALA A 621 -3.44 -19.98 -4.43
N THR A 622 -4.76 -19.98 -4.59
CA THR A 622 -5.70 -20.61 -3.66
C THR A 622 -5.63 -22.13 -3.78
N LEU A 623 -5.72 -22.65 -5.00
CA LEU A 623 -5.67 -24.08 -5.27
C LEU A 623 -4.36 -24.72 -4.80
N GLY A 624 -3.21 -24.08 -5.09
CA GLY A 624 -1.92 -24.56 -4.65
C GLY A 624 -1.76 -24.55 -3.12
N ARG A 625 -2.26 -23.49 -2.47
CA ARG A 625 -2.25 -23.39 -1.00
C ARG A 625 -3.17 -24.43 -0.35
N ASP A 626 -4.34 -24.67 -0.91
CA ASP A 626 -5.28 -25.66 -0.42
C ASP A 626 -4.73 -27.08 -0.53
N ALA A 627 -4.06 -27.42 -1.65
CA ALA A 627 -3.41 -28.71 -1.83
C ALA A 627 -2.32 -28.95 -0.76
N ILE A 628 -1.47 -27.94 -0.52
CA ILE A 628 -0.45 -28.00 0.55
C ILE A 628 -1.11 -28.08 1.93
N THR A 629 -2.10 -27.28 2.21
CA THR A 629 -2.81 -27.29 3.49
C THR A 629 -3.39 -28.66 3.78
N LYS A 630 -4.08 -29.27 2.82
CA LYS A 630 -4.64 -30.60 2.94
C LYS A 630 -3.56 -31.66 3.20
N HIS A 631 -2.45 -31.59 2.47
CA HIS A 631 -1.34 -32.54 2.63
C HIS A 631 -0.67 -32.47 4.01
N PHE A 632 -0.49 -31.25 4.54
CA PHE A 632 0.12 -31.03 5.85
C PHE A 632 -0.86 -31.14 7.04
N ASN A 633 -2.12 -31.48 6.82
CA ASN A 633 -3.06 -31.72 7.92
C ASN A 633 -2.75 -33.06 8.62
N THR A 634 -2.05 -32.98 9.73
CA THR A 634 -1.68 -34.12 10.58
C THR A 634 -2.63 -34.32 11.77
N TYR A 635 -3.63 -33.46 11.91
CA TYR A 635 -4.69 -33.53 12.90
C TYR A 635 -6.03 -33.81 12.19
N PRO A 636 -6.99 -34.47 12.84
CA PRO A 636 -8.27 -34.77 12.22
C PRO A 636 -9.15 -33.51 12.12
N GLN A 637 -10.09 -33.52 11.20
CA GLN A 637 -11.14 -32.52 11.14
C GLN A 637 -11.93 -32.50 12.46
N GLY A 638 -12.25 -31.30 12.97
CA GLY A 638 -12.85 -31.15 14.31
C GLY A 638 -11.81 -30.95 15.44
N ASP A 639 -10.53 -30.91 15.11
CA ASP A 639 -9.46 -30.46 16.01
C ASP A 639 -9.08 -29.02 15.65
N ALA A 640 -8.90 -28.14 16.62
CA ALA A 640 -8.56 -26.74 16.38
C ALA A 640 -7.20 -26.53 15.69
N ARG A 641 -6.36 -27.54 15.59
CA ARG A 641 -5.09 -27.54 14.85
C ARG A 641 -5.24 -27.97 13.39
N TYR A 642 -6.41 -28.46 13.01
CA TYR A 642 -6.75 -28.72 11.62
C TYR A 642 -6.85 -27.39 10.86
N SER A 643 -6.21 -27.31 9.72
CA SER A 643 -6.30 -26.15 8.84
C SER A 643 -7.29 -26.44 7.70
N GLU A 644 -8.41 -25.73 7.66
CA GLU A 644 -9.41 -25.91 6.62
C GLU A 644 -8.90 -25.39 5.28
N THR A 645 -9.21 -26.14 4.22
CA THR A 645 -9.10 -25.62 2.84
C THR A 645 -10.16 -24.57 2.58
N SER A 646 -10.01 -23.79 1.52
CA SER A 646 -11.00 -22.76 1.14
C SER A 646 -12.40 -23.36 0.94
N ALA A 647 -12.48 -24.54 0.32
CA ALA A 647 -13.76 -25.24 0.11
C ALA A 647 -14.37 -25.75 1.42
N GLU A 648 -13.56 -26.26 2.35
CA GLU A 648 -14.03 -26.70 3.67
C GLU A 648 -14.51 -25.52 4.51
N LEU A 649 -13.78 -24.39 4.48
CA LEU A 649 -14.17 -23.16 5.16
C LEU A 649 -15.48 -22.60 4.61
N ILE A 650 -15.67 -22.59 3.29
CA ILE A 650 -16.94 -22.19 2.66
C ILE A 650 -18.08 -23.11 3.15
N ALA A 651 -17.87 -24.42 3.12
CA ALA A 651 -18.87 -25.39 3.56
C ALA A 651 -19.18 -25.30 5.06
N ASP A 652 -18.23 -24.89 5.89
CA ASP A 652 -18.46 -24.62 7.31
C ASP A 652 -19.21 -23.30 7.50
N LEU A 653 -18.83 -22.24 6.80
CA LEU A 653 -19.52 -20.95 6.81
C LEU A 653 -21.00 -21.08 6.42
N GLU A 654 -21.31 -21.88 5.41
CA GLU A 654 -22.69 -22.14 4.98
C GLU A 654 -23.56 -22.74 6.11
N LYS A 655 -22.94 -23.51 7.01
CA LYS A 655 -23.62 -24.16 8.15
C LYS A 655 -23.65 -23.34 9.43
N VAL A 656 -22.77 -22.33 9.57
CA VAL A 656 -22.74 -21.49 10.77
C VAL A 656 -24.03 -20.69 10.89
N THR A 657 -24.61 -20.70 12.06
CA THR A 657 -25.82 -19.97 12.42
C THR A 657 -25.50 -18.77 13.31
N LEU A 658 -26.40 -17.79 13.33
CA LEU A 658 -26.32 -16.66 14.28
C LEU A 658 -26.26 -17.14 15.73
N ALA A 659 -26.95 -18.24 16.04
CA ALA A 659 -26.95 -18.83 17.39
C ALA A 659 -25.55 -19.36 17.79
N ASP A 660 -24.80 -19.98 16.85
CA ASP A 660 -23.44 -20.43 17.09
C ASP A 660 -22.51 -19.25 17.42
N VAL A 661 -22.61 -18.19 16.63
CA VAL A 661 -21.76 -16.98 16.79
C VAL A 661 -22.11 -16.24 18.08
N LYS A 662 -23.41 -16.11 18.42
CA LYS A 662 -23.86 -15.54 19.70
C LYS A 662 -23.44 -16.40 20.89
N ARG A 663 -23.48 -17.73 20.78
CA ARG A 663 -22.98 -18.63 21.82
C ARG A 663 -21.48 -18.41 22.04
N TYR A 664 -20.71 -18.36 20.97
CA TYR A 664 -19.27 -18.10 21.07
C TYR A 664 -18.99 -16.77 21.79
N TYR A 665 -19.65 -15.69 21.40
CA TYR A 665 -19.54 -14.40 22.03
C TYR A 665 -19.95 -14.44 23.53
N ASN A 666 -21.03 -15.14 23.88
CA ASN A 666 -21.56 -15.15 25.23
C ASN A 666 -20.83 -16.11 26.18
N ASP A 667 -20.25 -17.18 25.67
CA ASP A 667 -19.72 -18.26 26.49
C ASP A 667 -18.21 -18.43 26.40
N VAL A 668 -17.62 -18.11 25.23
CA VAL A 668 -16.19 -18.34 24.95
C VAL A 668 -15.39 -17.05 25.00
N PHE A 669 -15.92 -15.98 24.40
CA PHE A 669 -15.22 -14.69 24.36
C PHE A 669 -15.21 -14.02 25.75
N GLY A 670 -14.02 -13.63 26.20
CA GLY A 670 -13.84 -12.96 27.49
C GLY A 670 -12.59 -12.10 27.53
N LEU A 671 -12.55 -11.16 28.46
CA LEU A 671 -11.54 -10.11 28.61
C LEU A 671 -10.67 -10.25 29.87
N GLY A 672 -10.82 -11.37 30.61
CA GLY A 672 -10.12 -11.61 31.87
C GLY A 672 -8.72 -12.26 31.72
N LEU A 673 -8.29 -12.64 30.53
CA LEU A 673 -6.99 -13.26 30.32
C LEU A 673 -6.43 -12.79 28.98
N GLY A 674 -5.31 -12.08 29.01
CA GLY A 674 -4.74 -11.57 27.75
C GLY A 674 -3.55 -10.64 27.90
N TYR A 675 -3.27 -9.95 26.81
CA TYR A 675 -2.10 -9.09 26.68
C TYR A 675 -2.49 -7.82 25.93
N ILE A 676 -2.08 -6.68 26.47
CA ILE A 676 -2.32 -5.36 25.88
C ILE A 676 -0.98 -4.64 25.74
N ALA A 677 -0.80 -3.87 24.69
CA ALA A 677 0.30 -2.95 24.54
C ALA A 677 -0.21 -1.59 24.07
N VAL A 678 0.22 -0.53 24.74
CA VAL A 678 -0.06 0.85 24.37
C VAL A 678 1.27 1.57 24.16
N VAL A 679 1.44 2.16 22.99
CA VAL A 679 2.68 2.84 22.59
C VAL A 679 2.32 4.19 21.97
N GLY A 680 2.92 5.28 22.44
CA GLY A 680 2.69 6.61 21.89
C GLY A 680 2.55 7.71 22.93
N ASP A 681 1.83 8.77 22.60
CA ASP A 681 1.66 9.94 23.47
C ASP A 681 0.44 9.80 24.37
N PHE A 682 0.66 9.37 25.60
CA PHE A 682 -0.42 9.19 26.58
C PHE A 682 0.09 9.30 28.01
N ASP A 683 -0.82 9.48 28.96
CA ASP A 683 -0.54 9.32 30.38
C ASP A 683 -0.79 7.87 30.84
N ALA A 684 0.22 7.24 31.42
CA ALA A 684 0.17 5.82 31.77
C ALA A 684 -0.84 5.53 32.91
N ALA A 685 -1.07 6.47 33.82
CA ALA A 685 -2.03 6.30 34.92
C ALA A 685 -3.47 6.42 34.41
N GLU A 686 -3.73 7.40 33.54
CA GLU A 686 -5.04 7.56 32.89
C GLU A 686 -5.40 6.34 32.07
N VAL A 687 -4.51 5.89 31.17
CA VAL A 687 -4.73 4.69 30.33
C VAL A 687 -4.94 3.43 31.18
N THR A 688 -4.22 3.30 32.29
CA THR A 688 -4.42 2.18 33.21
C THR A 688 -5.82 2.20 33.83
N ALA A 689 -6.29 3.39 34.21
CA ALA A 689 -7.63 3.55 34.79
C ALA A 689 -8.73 3.24 33.73
N GLU A 690 -8.59 3.76 32.53
CA GLU A 690 -9.54 3.53 31.42
C GLU A 690 -9.58 2.06 30.99
N LEU A 691 -8.42 1.42 30.80
CA LEU A 691 -8.37 -0.01 30.49
C LEU A 691 -9.05 -0.86 31.55
N LYS A 692 -8.89 -0.51 32.81
CA LYS A 692 -9.53 -1.20 33.94
C LYS A 692 -11.03 -0.94 33.99
N ALA A 693 -11.47 0.27 33.70
CA ALA A 693 -12.86 0.66 33.73
C ALA A 693 -13.67 0.05 32.60
N ASP A 694 -13.11 0.06 31.38
CA ASP A 694 -13.87 -0.17 30.15
C ASP A 694 -13.54 -1.49 29.45
N VAL A 695 -12.32 -2.06 29.62
CA VAL A 695 -11.86 -3.22 28.86
C VAL A 695 -11.57 -4.42 29.76
N ILE A 696 -10.62 -4.31 30.68
CA ILE A 696 -10.11 -5.46 31.45
C ILE A 696 -11.17 -5.95 32.43
N ASP A 697 -11.41 -7.26 32.47
CA ASP A 697 -12.40 -7.96 33.30
C ASP A 697 -13.86 -7.53 33.09
N GLN A 698 -14.17 -6.72 32.10
CA GLN A 698 -15.55 -6.28 31.84
C GLN A 698 -16.47 -7.39 31.29
N LYS A 699 -15.86 -8.50 30.82
CA LYS A 699 -16.59 -9.66 30.32
C LYS A 699 -15.84 -10.96 30.64
N ALA A 700 -16.41 -11.77 31.48
CA ALA A 700 -15.87 -13.09 31.82
C ALA A 700 -16.25 -14.14 30.76
N ALA A 701 -15.29 -14.95 30.33
CA ALA A 701 -15.58 -16.16 29.60
C ALA A 701 -16.18 -17.22 30.54
N LYS A 702 -17.21 -17.94 30.10
CA LYS A 702 -17.77 -19.09 30.84
C LYS A 702 -16.98 -20.36 30.59
N ILE A 703 -16.33 -20.45 29.43
CA ILE A 703 -15.49 -21.58 29.06
C ILE A 703 -14.04 -21.18 29.30
N PRO A 704 -13.32 -21.95 30.15
CA PRO A 704 -11.92 -21.64 30.45
C PRO A 704 -11.04 -21.78 29.22
N PHE A 705 -10.03 -20.92 29.17
CA PHE A 705 -8.99 -20.99 28.16
C PHE A 705 -8.12 -22.22 28.35
N GLU A 706 -7.85 -22.92 27.26
CA GLU A 706 -6.86 -23.98 27.18
C GLU A 706 -5.91 -23.72 26.01
N ARG A 707 -4.60 -23.67 26.28
CA ARG A 707 -3.60 -23.45 25.24
C ARG A 707 -3.47 -24.67 24.34
N ILE A 708 -3.77 -24.48 23.08
CA ILE A 708 -3.64 -25.50 22.04
C ILE A 708 -2.29 -25.32 21.37
N VAL A 709 -1.50 -26.37 21.35
CA VAL A 709 -0.17 -26.38 20.73
C VAL A 709 -0.10 -27.41 19.60
N ALA A 710 0.55 -27.03 18.51
CA ALA A 710 0.81 -27.95 17.40
C ALA A 710 2.20 -28.55 17.54
N GLU A 711 2.26 -29.89 17.53
CA GLU A 711 3.49 -30.64 17.55
C GLU A 711 3.93 -31.02 16.13
N TYR A 712 5.22 -31.04 15.91
CA TYR A 712 5.79 -31.54 14.68
C TYR A 712 5.39 -32.99 14.44
N ARG A 713 4.94 -33.26 13.24
CA ARG A 713 4.66 -34.61 12.74
C ARG A 713 5.20 -34.69 11.32
N PRO A 714 6.03 -35.72 11.02
CA PRO A 714 6.56 -35.87 9.67
C PRO A 714 5.42 -36.10 8.67
N VAL A 715 5.61 -35.58 7.48
CA VAL A 715 4.70 -35.75 6.35
C VAL A 715 5.54 -36.25 5.18
N GLU A 716 5.04 -37.28 4.48
CA GLU A 716 5.72 -37.85 3.33
C GLU A 716 5.85 -36.81 2.19
N PRO A 717 6.97 -36.80 1.46
CA PRO A 717 7.13 -35.91 0.31
C PRO A 717 6.06 -36.17 -0.76
N ALA A 718 5.48 -35.10 -1.28
CA ALA A 718 4.50 -35.20 -2.36
C ALA A 718 4.68 -34.04 -3.38
N ARG A 719 4.21 -34.26 -4.59
CA ARG A 719 4.15 -33.23 -5.65
C ARG A 719 2.75 -33.21 -6.24
N PHE A 720 2.17 -32.02 -6.27
CA PHE A 720 0.86 -31.78 -6.86
C PHE A 720 1.01 -30.94 -8.12
N VAL A 721 0.25 -31.26 -9.15
CA VAL A 721 0.10 -30.45 -10.36
C VAL A 721 -1.39 -30.17 -10.50
N ILE A 722 -1.73 -28.90 -10.62
CA ILE A 722 -3.09 -28.43 -10.74
C ILE A 722 -3.17 -27.60 -12.01
N ASP A 723 -3.99 -28.01 -12.96
CA ASP A 723 -4.15 -27.29 -14.22
C ASP A 723 -5.20 -26.17 -14.06
N THR A 724 -4.82 -24.98 -14.47
CA THR A 724 -5.66 -23.78 -14.53
C THR A 724 -5.50 -23.11 -15.90
N PRO A 725 -6.01 -23.74 -16.98
CA PRO A 725 -5.73 -23.35 -18.36
C PRO A 725 -6.29 -21.98 -18.76
N ASP A 726 -7.20 -21.46 -17.99
CA ASP A 726 -7.82 -20.13 -18.16
C ASP A 726 -7.11 -19.00 -17.40
N LYS A 727 -5.99 -19.31 -16.73
CA LYS A 727 -5.20 -18.31 -16.00
C LYS A 727 -3.91 -17.99 -16.75
N GLU A 728 -3.59 -16.70 -16.80
CA GLU A 728 -2.44 -16.18 -17.54
C GLU A 728 -1.10 -16.41 -16.81
N ASN A 729 -1.12 -16.72 -15.51
CA ASN A 729 0.08 -17.06 -14.74
C ASN A 729 -0.07 -18.36 -13.97
N ALA A 730 1.08 -18.94 -13.64
CA ALA A 730 1.21 -20.12 -12.80
C ALA A 730 1.84 -19.78 -11.46
N MET A 731 1.54 -20.57 -10.45
CA MET A 731 2.11 -20.44 -9.11
C MET A 731 2.87 -21.70 -8.74
N LEU A 732 4.06 -21.54 -8.19
CA LEU A 732 4.85 -22.60 -7.59
C LEU A 732 4.87 -22.40 -6.09
N PHE A 733 4.53 -23.45 -5.33
CA PHE A 733 4.61 -23.47 -3.87
C PHE A 733 5.39 -24.70 -3.41
N ALA A 734 6.19 -24.51 -2.38
CA ALA A 734 6.80 -25.60 -1.64
C ALA A 734 6.72 -25.32 -0.13
N ARG A 735 6.63 -26.37 0.66
CA ARG A 735 6.61 -26.28 2.13
C ARG A 735 7.31 -27.45 2.74
N VAL A 736 7.98 -27.19 3.85
CA VAL A 736 8.46 -28.20 4.79
C VAL A 736 8.13 -27.75 6.22
N ASP A 737 7.68 -28.69 7.05
CA ASP A 737 7.55 -28.46 8.49
C ASP A 737 8.80 -28.93 9.19
N LEU A 738 9.22 -28.20 10.23
CA LEU A 738 10.45 -28.44 10.99
C LEU A 738 10.14 -28.60 12.49
N PRO A 739 10.86 -29.47 13.22
CA PRO A 739 10.70 -29.58 14.68
C PRO A 739 11.44 -28.46 15.40
N ALA A 740 10.91 -27.24 15.30
CA ALA A 740 11.53 -26.03 15.82
C ALA A 740 10.50 -25.02 16.36
N ASN A 741 10.96 -24.13 17.24
CA ASN A 741 10.19 -23.02 17.79
C ASN A 741 11.08 -21.80 18.08
N LEU A 742 10.45 -20.68 18.48
CA LEU A 742 11.13 -19.42 18.80
C LEU A 742 12.10 -19.50 20.01
N SER A 743 12.09 -20.57 20.81
CA SER A 743 12.97 -20.74 21.97
C SER A 743 14.19 -21.61 21.68
N ASP A 744 14.23 -22.25 20.52
CA ASP A 744 15.31 -23.16 20.17
C ASP A 744 16.64 -22.43 19.96
N ALA A 745 17.72 -23.11 20.25
CA ALA A 745 19.08 -22.59 20.07
C ALA A 745 19.39 -22.27 18.60
N ASP A 746 18.78 -23.00 17.67
CA ASP A 746 18.99 -22.87 16.23
C ASP A 746 18.10 -21.82 15.56
N MET A 747 17.15 -21.22 16.30
CA MET A 747 16.26 -20.21 15.76
C MET A 747 16.98 -19.05 15.04
N PRO A 748 18.07 -18.45 15.57
CA PRO A 748 18.77 -17.39 14.84
C PRO A 748 19.39 -17.87 13.54
N ALA A 749 19.87 -19.12 13.51
CA ALA A 749 20.42 -19.70 12.28
C ALA A 749 19.34 -19.95 11.24
N LEU A 750 18.18 -20.47 11.65
CA LEU A 750 17.04 -20.70 10.77
C LEU A 750 16.52 -19.38 10.14
N ILE A 751 16.36 -18.35 10.96
CA ILE A 751 15.93 -17.03 10.46
C ILE A 751 16.99 -16.44 9.51
N THR A 752 18.28 -16.59 9.83
CA THR A 752 19.35 -16.06 8.98
C THR A 752 19.47 -16.84 7.67
N ALA A 753 19.28 -18.16 7.73
CA ALA A 753 19.26 -19.00 6.53
C ALA A 753 18.08 -18.64 5.62
N ASP A 754 16.87 -18.50 6.18
CA ASP A 754 15.71 -18.07 5.42
C ASP A 754 15.93 -16.69 4.78
N TRP A 755 16.47 -15.72 5.54
CA TRP A 755 16.82 -14.41 5.02
C TRP A 755 17.72 -14.45 3.78
N ILE A 756 18.75 -15.30 3.80
CA ILE A 756 19.70 -15.46 2.69
C ILE A 756 19.07 -16.19 1.51
N ILE A 757 18.24 -17.20 1.81
CA ILE A 757 17.65 -18.05 0.76
C ILE A 757 16.54 -17.31 0.02
N GLY A 758 15.58 -16.71 0.74
CA GLY A 758 14.44 -16.10 0.09
C GLY A 758 13.59 -15.18 0.97
N GLY A 759 13.89 -15.10 2.27
CA GLY A 759 13.07 -14.41 3.27
C GLY A 759 13.38 -12.94 3.50
N SER A 760 14.36 -12.37 2.81
CA SER A 760 14.63 -10.93 2.89
C SER A 760 13.61 -10.14 2.06
N ASP A 761 13.20 -8.98 2.55
CA ASP A 761 12.35 -8.03 1.81
C ASP A 761 13.08 -7.39 0.60
N GLY A 762 14.37 -7.72 0.44
CA GLY A 762 15.21 -7.19 -0.64
C GLY A 762 15.28 -8.08 -1.87
N LEU A 763 15.73 -7.51 -2.98
CA LEU A 763 15.92 -8.19 -4.26
C LEU A 763 17.23 -8.98 -4.35
N SER A 764 17.96 -9.18 -3.24
CA SER A 764 19.31 -9.76 -3.23
C SER A 764 19.39 -11.17 -2.63
N ASN A 765 18.29 -11.76 -2.14
CA ASN A 765 18.31 -13.14 -1.68
C ASN A 765 18.53 -14.14 -2.84
N ARG A 766 18.95 -15.37 -2.51
CA ARG A 766 19.34 -16.36 -3.54
C ARG A 766 18.21 -16.71 -4.52
N ILE A 767 16.98 -16.90 -4.01
CA ILE A 767 15.81 -17.26 -4.83
C ILE A 767 15.47 -16.12 -5.80
N VAL A 768 15.35 -14.89 -5.30
CA VAL A 768 15.05 -13.71 -6.12
C VAL A 768 16.17 -13.46 -7.11
N ASN A 769 17.44 -13.53 -6.69
CA ASN A 769 18.57 -13.41 -7.60
C ASN A 769 18.55 -14.44 -8.73
N ARG A 770 18.18 -15.68 -8.41
CA ARG A 770 18.12 -16.74 -9.42
C ARG A 770 16.92 -16.57 -10.36
N LEU A 771 15.71 -16.50 -9.79
CA LEU A 771 14.48 -16.56 -10.57
C LEU A 771 14.12 -15.22 -11.23
N ARG A 772 14.41 -14.09 -10.56
CA ARG A 772 14.07 -12.78 -11.07
C ARG A 772 15.25 -12.08 -11.75
N GLN A 773 16.38 -11.92 -11.04
CA GLN A 773 17.47 -11.08 -11.52
C GLN A 773 18.27 -11.72 -12.67
N LYS A 774 18.53 -13.03 -12.60
CA LYS A 774 19.36 -13.74 -13.58
C LYS A 774 18.56 -14.36 -14.73
N GLU A 775 17.41 -14.94 -14.41
CA GLU A 775 16.66 -15.74 -15.38
C GLU A 775 15.34 -15.08 -15.82
N GLY A 776 14.86 -14.03 -15.15
CA GLY A 776 13.64 -13.31 -15.52
C GLY A 776 12.37 -14.17 -15.50
N LEU A 777 12.35 -15.24 -14.73
CA LEU A 777 11.26 -16.23 -14.73
C LEU A 777 10.10 -15.83 -13.83
N SER A 778 10.33 -14.97 -12.83
CA SER A 778 9.37 -14.67 -11.79
C SER A 778 9.32 -13.19 -11.48
N TYR A 779 8.12 -12.63 -11.38
CA TYR A 779 7.88 -11.29 -10.83
C TYR A 779 8.08 -11.28 -9.33
N GLY A 780 7.50 -12.23 -8.61
CA GLY A 780 7.58 -12.36 -7.17
C GLY A 780 7.95 -13.78 -6.74
N SER A 781 9.06 -13.92 -6.04
CA SER A 781 9.52 -15.19 -5.48
C SER A 781 10.19 -14.94 -4.14
N GLY A 782 10.14 -15.94 -3.26
CA GLY A 782 10.76 -15.83 -1.95
C GLY A 782 10.46 -17.01 -1.05
N SER A 783 10.98 -16.94 0.17
CA SER A 783 10.68 -17.90 1.24
C SER A 783 10.23 -17.19 2.50
N ASN A 784 9.60 -17.93 3.39
CA ASN A 784 9.20 -17.46 4.71
C ASN A 784 9.28 -18.58 5.73
N ILE A 785 9.92 -18.32 6.86
CA ILE A 785 9.92 -19.22 8.01
C ILE A 785 9.00 -18.68 9.11
N THR A 786 8.05 -19.51 9.54
CA THR A 786 7.19 -19.24 10.69
C THR A 786 7.55 -20.16 11.84
N LEU A 787 8.07 -19.59 12.91
CA LEU A 787 8.45 -20.29 14.15
C LEU A 787 7.36 -20.06 15.20
N PRO A 788 6.73 -21.11 15.75
CA PRO A 788 5.72 -20.94 16.79
C PRO A 788 6.34 -20.51 18.11
N SER A 789 5.58 -19.72 18.89
CA SER A 789 5.94 -19.38 20.27
C SER A 789 5.76 -20.55 21.22
N PHE A 790 4.81 -21.43 20.92
CA PHE A 790 4.44 -22.63 21.71
C PHE A 790 4.33 -23.83 20.77
N GLY A 791 4.62 -25.01 21.28
CA GLY A 791 4.77 -26.21 20.45
C GLY A 791 6.11 -26.23 19.71
N ASN A 792 6.24 -27.10 18.72
CA ASN A 792 7.49 -27.29 17.98
C ASN A 792 7.27 -27.51 16.48
N ARG A 793 6.20 -27.00 15.92
CA ARG A 793 5.89 -27.14 14.49
C ARG A 793 6.15 -25.83 13.74
N ALA A 794 7.41 -25.62 13.37
CA ALA A 794 7.77 -24.54 12.47
C ALA A 794 7.39 -24.88 11.02
N LYS A 795 7.15 -23.83 10.22
CA LYS A 795 6.82 -23.95 8.79
C LYS A 795 7.81 -23.14 8.00
N TRP A 796 8.42 -23.74 6.99
CA TRP A 796 9.18 -23.01 5.98
C TRP A 796 8.52 -23.20 4.63
N SER A 797 8.23 -22.12 3.96
CA SER A 797 7.49 -22.09 2.70
C SER A 797 8.26 -21.31 1.65
N VAL A 798 8.16 -21.73 0.42
CA VAL A 798 8.70 -21.03 -0.76
C VAL A 798 7.56 -20.81 -1.75
N GLY A 799 7.53 -19.64 -2.40
CA GLY A 799 6.56 -19.33 -3.44
C GLY A 799 7.22 -18.61 -4.61
N ALA A 800 6.69 -18.81 -5.81
CA ALA A 800 7.06 -18.05 -6.99
C ALA A 800 5.87 -17.91 -7.95
N ILE A 801 5.72 -16.72 -8.54
CA ILE A 801 4.74 -16.41 -9.57
C ILE A 801 5.47 -16.40 -10.90
N VAL A 802 5.03 -17.19 -11.87
CA VAL A 802 5.71 -17.36 -13.14
C VAL A 802 4.73 -17.46 -14.31
N ALA A 803 5.18 -17.14 -15.51
CA ALA A 803 4.41 -17.46 -16.70
C ALA A 803 4.29 -18.99 -16.86
N PRO A 804 3.15 -19.55 -17.32
CA PRO A 804 2.92 -20.99 -17.40
C PRO A 804 4.01 -21.75 -18.18
N GLN A 805 4.48 -21.18 -19.30
CA GLN A 805 5.55 -21.76 -20.11
C GLN A 805 6.90 -21.84 -19.38
N ASN A 806 7.11 -21.01 -18.35
CA ASN A 806 8.34 -20.96 -17.58
C ASN A 806 8.30 -21.84 -16.32
N LEU A 807 7.14 -22.44 -15.98
CA LEU A 807 6.94 -23.16 -14.72
C LEU A 807 7.96 -24.29 -14.50
N ALA A 808 8.20 -25.10 -15.54
CA ALA A 808 9.15 -26.21 -15.44
C ALA A 808 10.59 -25.73 -15.22
N GLN A 809 10.98 -24.64 -15.89
CA GLN A 809 12.30 -24.05 -15.70
C GLN A 809 12.43 -23.40 -14.33
N ALA A 810 11.40 -22.70 -13.85
CA ALA A 810 11.39 -22.09 -12.52
C ALA A 810 11.46 -23.15 -11.40
N GLU A 811 10.70 -24.26 -11.53
CA GLU A 811 10.79 -25.41 -10.60
C GLU A 811 12.21 -25.98 -10.55
N LYS A 812 12.83 -26.19 -11.72
CA LYS A 812 14.20 -26.68 -11.83
C LYS A 812 15.19 -25.71 -11.19
N SER A 813 15.11 -24.42 -11.52
CA SER A 813 16.03 -23.40 -11.02
C SER A 813 15.90 -23.23 -9.50
N LEU A 814 14.67 -23.28 -8.95
CA LEU A 814 14.43 -23.29 -7.51
C LEU A 814 15.07 -24.51 -6.82
N LYS A 815 14.83 -25.72 -7.36
CA LYS A 815 15.43 -26.96 -6.84
C LYS A 815 16.95 -26.93 -6.88
N ASP A 816 17.53 -26.48 -7.99
CA ASP A 816 18.97 -26.33 -8.17
C ASP A 816 19.56 -25.35 -7.15
N GLU A 817 18.88 -24.21 -6.90
CA GLU A 817 19.34 -23.21 -5.95
C GLU A 817 19.26 -23.72 -4.50
N LEU A 818 18.17 -24.40 -4.13
CA LEU A 818 18.04 -25.03 -2.82
C LEU A 818 19.06 -26.15 -2.60
N ALA A 819 19.28 -26.99 -3.61
CA ALA A 819 20.32 -28.02 -3.58
C ALA A 819 21.71 -27.42 -3.47
N ARG A 820 21.99 -26.30 -4.15
CA ARG A 820 23.24 -25.54 -4.03
C ARG A 820 23.40 -25.00 -2.60
N ALA A 821 22.36 -24.40 -2.05
CA ALA A 821 22.37 -23.89 -0.68
C ALA A 821 22.70 -25.00 0.35
N TYR A 822 22.12 -26.19 0.15
CA TYR A 822 22.39 -27.35 1.03
C TYR A 822 23.80 -27.90 0.85
N ARG A 823 24.30 -28.06 -0.39
CA ARG A 823 25.61 -28.67 -0.70
C ARG A 823 26.78 -27.74 -0.35
N ASP A 824 26.69 -26.47 -0.78
CA ASP A 824 27.78 -25.50 -0.72
C ASP A 824 27.74 -24.66 0.56
N GLY A 825 26.60 -24.70 1.29
CA GLY A 825 26.37 -23.92 2.49
C GLY A 825 26.18 -22.43 2.23
N ILE A 826 26.32 -21.68 3.32
CA ILE A 826 26.24 -20.20 3.33
C ILE A 826 27.66 -19.67 3.47
N THR A 827 28.04 -18.72 2.63
CA THR A 827 29.36 -18.10 2.69
C THR A 827 29.47 -17.09 3.84
N GLU A 828 30.70 -16.84 4.30
CA GLU A 828 30.96 -15.82 5.33
C GLU A 828 30.47 -14.42 4.90
N ALA A 829 30.57 -14.10 3.62
CA ALA A 829 30.10 -12.82 3.08
C ALA A 829 28.58 -12.71 3.16
N GLU A 830 27.82 -13.72 2.71
CA GLU A 830 26.36 -13.76 2.83
C GLU A 830 25.90 -13.70 4.29
N LEU A 831 26.58 -14.44 5.16
CA LEU A 831 26.28 -14.42 6.59
C LEU A 831 26.50 -13.04 7.21
N ALA A 832 27.61 -12.36 6.86
CA ALA A 832 27.90 -11.02 7.34
C ALA A 832 26.90 -10.01 6.82
N GLU A 833 26.51 -10.13 5.56
CA GLU A 833 25.49 -9.28 4.92
C GLU A 833 24.11 -9.50 5.56
N ALA A 834 23.67 -10.74 5.69
CA ALA A 834 22.39 -11.07 6.31
C ALA A 834 22.29 -10.58 7.76
N LYS A 835 23.37 -10.73 8.55
CA LYS A 835 23.42 -10.20 9.92
C LYS A 835 23.20 -8.68 9.94
N ARG A 836 23.87 -7.93 9.05
CA ARG A 836 23.69 -6.49 8.96
C ARG A 836 22.25 -6.13 8.53
N GLY A 837 21.75 -6.79 7.49
CA GLY A 837 20.40 -6.59 6.98
C GLY A 837 19.32 -6.87 8.03
N ILE A 838 19.40 -8.03 8.71
CA ILE A 838 18.44 -8.39 9.78
C ILE A 838 18.50 -7.39 10.94
N ILE A 839 19.70 -6.96 11.36
CA ILE A 839 19.86 -5.98 12.45
C ILE A 839 19.29 -4.63 12.01
N GLY A 840 19.58 -4.19 10.78
CA GLY A 840 19.03 -2.96 10.20
C GLY A 840 17.50 -2.99 10.11
N SER A 841 16.93 -4.05 9.51
CA SER A 841 15.48 -4.23 9.40
C SER A 841 14.79 -4.26 10.79
N ARG A 842 15.38 -4.95 11.75
CA ARG A 842 14.87 -4.94 13.14
C ARG A 842 14.97 -3.57 13.80
N ALA A 843 15.96 -2.76 13.47
CA ALA A 843 16.06 -1.38 13.97
C ALA A 843 14.96 -0.50 13.37
N VAL A 844 14.71 -0.61 12.07
CA VAL A 844 13.60 0.07 11.39
C VAL A 844 12.25 -0.36 11.99
N ASN A 845 12.03 -1.67 12.19
CA ASN A 845 10.80 -2.18 12.79
C ASN A 845 10.56 -1.67 14.23
N ARG A 846 11.63 -1.47 15.02
CA ARG A 846 11.52 -0.87 16.36
C ARG A 846 11.20 0.63 16.33
N ALA A 847 11.37 1.29 15.21
CA ALA A 847 10.93 2.67 15.04
C ALA A 847 9.41 2.79 14.81
N GLN A 848 8.76 1.71 14.40
CA GLN A 848 7.33 1.67 14.11
C GLN A 848 6.54 1.30 15.38
N ASP A 849 5.71 2.21 15.87
CA ASP A 849 4.94 2.02 17.10
C ASP A 849 4.01 0.80 17.06
N GLY A 850 3.38 0.57 15.90
CA GLY A 850 2.57 -0.60 15.67
C GLY A 850 3.34 -1.93 15.78
N MET A 851 4.61 -1.95 15.34
CA MET A 851 5.50 -3.10 15.47
C MET A 851 5.99 -3.28 16.91
N VAL A 852 6.28 -2.17 17.59
CA VAL A 852 6.65 -2.19 19.02
C VAL A 852 5.50 -2.75 19.86
N ALA A 853 4.28 -2.26 19.64
CA ALA A 853 3.08 -2.74 20.34
C ALA A 853 2.80 -4.22 20.05
N SER A 854 2.88 -4.65 18.79
CA SER A 854 2.69 -6.05 18.40
C SER A 854 3.73 -6.99 19.05
N ASN A 855 4.99 -6.56 19.06
CA ASN A 855 6.05 -7.32 19.73
C ASN A 855 5.88 -7.36 21.24
N TRP A 856 5.39 -6.29 21.87
CA TRP A 856 5.08 -6.32 23.30
C TRP A 856 3.97 -7.31 23.64
N VAL A 857 2.87 -7.35 22.88
CA VAL A 857 1.82 -8.36 23.06
C VAL A 857 2.41 -9.78 23.01
N ASN A 858 3.28 -10.08 22.02
CA ASN A 858 3.94 -11.38 21.90
C ASN A 858 4.94 -11.65 23.04
N ASN A 859 5.68 -10.63 23.45
CA ASN A 859 6.64 -10.73 24.56
C ASN A 859 5.96 -10.99 25.90
N LEU A 860 4.85 -10.31 26.18
CA LEU A 860 4.04 -10.52 27.39
C LEU A 860 3.49 -11.95 27.44
N GLU A 861 3.00 -12.46 26.30
CA GLU A 861 2.50 -13.84 26.20
C GLU A 861 3.58 -14.89 26.46
N THR A 862 4.80 -14.63 26.00
CA THR A 862 5.92 -15.57 26.13
C THR A 862 6.81 -15.32 27.34
N GLY A 863 6.50 -14.30 28.16
CA GLY A 863 7.30 -13.90 29.33
C GLY A 863 8.69 -13.36 28.95
N ARG A 864 8.79 -12.66 27.80
CA ARG A 864 10.04 -12.12 27.24
C ARG A 864 10.09 -10.60 27.34
N THR A 865 11.30 -10.04 27.18
CA THR A 865 11.54 -8.61 26.95
C THR A 865 12.23 -8.41 25.61
N TRP A 866 12.47 -7.19 25.21
CA TRP A 866 13.20 -6.86 23.96
C TRP A 866 14.65 -7.36 23.98
N GLN A 867 15.22 -7.57 25.18
CA GLN A 867 16.56 -8.13 25.34
C GLN A 867 16.66 -9.63 25.04
N PHE A 868 15.53 -10.32 24.91
CA PHE A 868 15.54 -11.74 24.57
C PHE A 868 16.37 -12.05 23.30
N SER A 869 16.32 -11.16 22.32
CA SER A 869 17.09 -11.30 21.08
C SER A 869 18.60 -11.02 21.21
N ARG A 870 19.05 -10.50 22.36
CA ARG A 870 20.47 -10.17 22.64
C ARG A 870 21.25 -11.25 23.40
N LYS A 871 20.59 -12.22 24.03
CA LYS A 871 21.31 -13.23 24.82
C LYS A 871 22.24 -14.02 23.92
N PRO A 872 23.57 -14.02 24.18
CA PRO A 872 24.50 -14.89 23.49
C PRO A 872 24.09 -16.34 23.72
N LYS A 873 23.82 -17.08 22.66
CA LYS A 873 23.52 -18.49 22.70
C LYS A 873 24.82 -19.27 22.59
N PRO A 874 24.88 -20.45 23.22
CA PRO A 874 26.07 -21.32 23.12
C PRO A 874 26.39 -21.64 21.65
N PRO A 875 27.66 -21.91 21.32
CA PRO A 875 28.07 -22.21 19.96
C PRO A 875 27.32 -23.41 19.42
N LEU A 876 26.85 -23.28 18.19
CA LEU A 876 26.19 -24.34 17.41
C LEU A 876 27.05 -25.62 17.47
N ARG A 877 26.48 -26.74 17.93
CA ARG A 877 27.08 -28.03 17.68
C ARG A 877 27.00 -28.32 16.18
N ARG A 878 28.16 -28.64 15.60
CA ARG A 878 28.32 -29.00 14.17
C ARG A 878 27.53 -30.25 13.83
#